data_86b40d47c5efe92903ef260d58069b16
#
_entry.id   86b40d47c5efe92903ef260d58069b16
#
_cell.length_a   1.000
_cell.length_b   1.000
_cell.length_c   1.000
_cell.angle_alpha   90.00
_cell.angle_beta   90.00
_cell.angle_gamma   90.00
#
_symmetry.space_group_name_H-M   'P 1'
#
loop_
_entity.id
_entity.type
_entity.pdbx_description
1 polymer ?
#
loop_
_entity_poly.entity_id
_entity_poly.type
_entity_poly.pdbx_seq_one_letter_code
_entity_poly.pdbx_strand_id
1 'polypeptide(L)'
;MQYSIFDSIYRIEENHLDSGLFLIGDPKQAIYAFRGADIYTYLRARQSTTGRHHTLGTNFRSSHAMVEAVNHVFQHAETGRGAFLFREPNGENPVPFHSVLSQGRKEQLQVNGQTLPAMNLWHLPTDQPVSNAVYRQQLAAACATHIVELLNGGQQGTAGFLRPDVSFTGVLPSDIAILVRDGKEAQAVRTELAARGVRSVYLSDKDSVFAAQEAHDLLAWLKACAEPDVERPLRAALACVTLNLSLPELERLNQDELAWESRVMQFRGYRAIWRTQGVLPMLRRLLHDFKLPQTLIARSDGERVLTNLLHLSELLQQAASELDGEQALIRHLAEHLALSGQAGEEQILRLESDEQLVKVVTIHKSKGLEYDLVFLPFICSAKPVDGSRLPLHYHDEHGKSHVSLRPTPELIAQADNERLAEDLRLLYVALTRAKHACWLGIADLKRGNSNSSVLHLSALGYLLGAGASLGESAGLARWLLDLQAGCPAIDYAQVPEAQPIVFHPPRNEATLRAPLLPKRKAAENWWIASYSALRIGDSMSAATLEAPESPQAQKLFDDERLDPDAPREVAASGGDIHRFPRGPNPGTFLHGLLEWAGEEGFNVTPEAIEKAVGARCNRRNWEGWIITLSGWLGHLLQTPLPVDNGHVSLNGLQQYQIEMEFWFASHKVDVLALDKLVCQYTHNGVSRVAAEPVLLNGMFKGFIDLTFEHDGRYYVADYKSNWLGPDDSAYTQDAMEQSILEHRYDLQYVLYLLALHRQLKARLPDYDYDRHVGGALYLFLRGTRSASQGAYFTRPPRDLIEGLDLLFQGKTLPPKVEPAWEQGVLL
;
A
#
# COMPACT_ATOMS: atom_id res chain seq x y z
N MET A 1 -20.21 9.32 13.26
CA MET A 1 -19.18 10.33 12.94
C MET A 1 -19.35 10.91 11.52
N GLN A 2 -19.16 10.15 10.41
CA GLN A 2 -19.28 10.68 9.03
C GLN A 2 -20.64 11.34 8.76
N TYR A 3 -21.75 10.68 9.10
CA TYR A 3 -23.10 11.27 8.95
C TYR A 3 -23.23 12.61 9.67
N SER A 4 -22.75 12.71 10.92
CA SER A 4 -22.83 13.94 11.71
C SER A 4 -22.02 15.09 11.10
N ILE A 5 -20.88 14.78 10.44
CA ILE A 5 -20.08 15.77 9.71
C ILE A 5 -20.87 16.29 8.50
N PHE A 6 -21.44 15.39 7.70
CA PHE A 6 -22.26 15.79 6.55
C PHE A 6 -23.50 16.57 6.96
N ASP A 7 -24.16 16.15 8.06
CA ASP A 7 -25.34 16.84 8.59
C ASP A 7 -25.00 18.25 9.06
N SER A 8 -23.87 18.43 9.75
CA SER A 8 -23.39 19.76 10.17
C SER A 8 -23.07 20.68 8.98
N ILE A 9 -22.65 20.13 7.84
CA ILE A 9 -22.30 20.91 6.64
C ILE A 9 -23.56 21.21 5.79
N TYR A 10 -24.37 20.16 5.55
CA TYR A 10 -25.47 20.21 4.57
C TYR A 10 -26.86 20.38 5.20
N ARG A 11 -27.00 20.31 6.53
CA ARG A 11 -28.27 20.36 7.24
C ARG A 11 -29.31 19.51 6.54
N ILE A 12 -29.09 18.18 6.57
CA ILE A 12 -29.77 17.19 5.71
C ILE A 12 -31.29 17.27 5.81
N GLU A 13 -31.81 17.50 7.00
CA GLU A 13 -33.25 17.60 7.25
C GLU A 13 -33.87 18.87 6.65
N GLU A 14 -33.14 20.00 6.74
CA GLU A 14 -33.61 21.30 6.27
C GLU A 14 -33.63 21.42 4.73
N ASN A 15 -32.78 20.63 4.03
CA ASN A 15 -32.71 20.53 2.55
C ASN A 15 -32.59 21.90 1.87
N HIS A 16 -31.51 22.63 2.14
CA HIS A 16 -31.25 23.94 1.55
C HIS A 16 -31.15 23.89 0.03
N LEU A 17 -31.68 24.92 -0.65
CA LEU A 17 -31.69 24.99 -2.11
C LEU A 17 -30.31 25.28 -2.72
N ASP A 18 -29.41 25.88 -1.95
CA ASP A 18 -28.07 26.28 -2.40
C ASP A 18 -27.01 25.17 -2.31
N SER A 19 -27.34 24.04 -1.74
CA SER A 19 -26.44 22.89 -1.61
C SER A 19 -27.15 21.58 -1.88
N GLY A 20 -26.44 20.61 -2.49
CA GLY A 20 -26.98 19.29 -2.81
C GLY A 20 -26.15 18.18 -2.18
N LEU A 21 -26.82 17.25 -1.46
CA LEU A 21 -26.22 16.02 -0.95
C LEU A 21 -27.01 14.82 -1.45
N PHE A 22 -26.30 13.91 -2.15
CA PHE A 22 -26.87 12.65 -2.61
C PHE A 22 -26.38 11.51 -1.73
N LEU A 23 -27.26 10.90 -0.96
CA LEU A 23 -26.98 9.73 -0.14
C LEU A 23 -27.33 8.46 -0.94
N ILE A 24 -26.30 7.68 -1.28
CA ILE A 24 -26.44 6.45 -2.07
C ILE A 24 -26.15 5.26 -1.16
N GLY A 25 -27.09 4.35 -0.99
CA GLY A 25 -26.93 3.17 -0.17
C GLY A 25 -28.10 2.20 -0.29
N ASP A 26 -27.82 0.95 0.07
CA ASP A 26 -28.84 -0.10 0.19
C ASP A 26 -28.74 -0.71 1.59
N PRO A 27 -29.75 -0.55 2.47
CA PRO A 27 -29.73 -1.09 3.83
C PRO A 27 -29.65 -2.61 3.85
N LYS A 28 -30.16 -3.28 2.79
CA LYS A 28 -30.08 -4.74 2.64
C LYS A 28 -28.65 -5.23 2.39
N GLN A 29 -27.72 -4.32 2.03
CA GLN A 29 -26.29 -4.59 1.83
C GLN A 29 -25.40 -4.02 2.95
N ALA A 30 -25.97 -3.61 4.09
CA ALA A 30 -25.23 -3.12 5.25
C ALA A 30 -24.63 -4.31 6.04
N ILE A 31 -23.40 -4.73 5.71
CA ILE A 31 -22.72 -5.93 6.23
C ILE A 31 -21.35 -5.63 6.85
N TYR A 32 -21.06 -4.39 7.23
CA TYR A 32 -19.78 -3.99 7.80
C TYR A 32 -19.86 -3.53 9.27
N ALA A 33 -20.80 -4.09 10.06
CA ALA A 33 -20.92 -3.75 11.48
C ALA A 33 -19.61 -3.99 12.24
N PHE A 34 -18.86 -5.02 11.89
CA PHE A 34 -17.55 -5.34 12.48
C PHE A 34 -16.45 -4.27 12.18
N ARG A 35 -16.68 -3.35 11.22
CA ARG A 35 -15.84 -2.17 10.94
C ARG A 35 -16.43 -0.87 11.50
N GLY A 36 -17.41 -0.99 12.42
CA GLY A 36 -18.08 0.16 13.02
C GLY A 36 -19.11 0.85 12.13
N ALA A 37 -19.52 0.20 11.02
CA ALA A 37 -20.65 0.68 10.21
C ALA A 37 -21.95 0.32 10.92
N ASP A 38 -22.73 1.34 11.26
CA ASP A 38 -23.99 1.21 12.00
C ASP A 38 -25.19 1.43 11.07
N ILE A 39 -26.04 0.42 10.97
CA ILE A 39 -27.28 0.50 10.18
C ILE A 39 -28.26 1.53 10.72
N TYR A 40 -28.29 1.77 12.02
CA TYR A 40 -29.18 2.76 12.64
C TYR A 40 -28.82 4.19 12.20
N THR A 41 -27.55 4.46 11.94
CA THR A 41 -27.12 5.71 11.31
C THR A 41 -27.69 5.87 9.89
N TYR A 42 -27.75 4.79 9.09
CA TYR A 42 -28.44 4.80 7.80
C TYR A 42 -29.95 5.04 7.94
N LEU A 43 -30.60 4.39 8.89
CA LEU A 43 -32.03 4.55 9.14
C LEU A 43 -32.35 5.99 9.56
N ARG A 44 -31.54 6.62 10.39
CA ARG A 44 -31.69 8.05 10.73
C ARG A 44 -31.53 8.94 9.49
N ALA A 45 -30.50 8.70 8.68
CA ALA A 45 -30.30 9.45 7.43
C ALA A 45 -31.49 9.30 6.49
N ARG A 46 -32.05 8.10 6.38
CA ARG A 46 -33.29 7.83 5.61
C ARG A 46 -34.50 8.59 6.18
N GLN A 47 -34.65 8.63 7.49
CA GLN A 47 -35.73 9.38 8.14
C GLN A 47 -35.63 10.89 7.86
N SER A 48 -34.43 11.47 7.99
CA SER A 48 -34.17 12.89 7.70
C SER A 48 -34.35 13.26 6.21
N THR A 49 -34.39 12.26 5.31
CA THR A 49 -34.61 12.45 3.88
C THR A 49 -36.00 11.98 3.42
N THR A 50 -36.98 11.82 4.34
CA THR A 50 -38.34 11.36 4.01
C THR A 50 -38.95 12.20 2.89
N GLY A 51 -39.66 11.56 1.96
CA GLY A 51 -40.24 12.18 0.78
C GLY A 51 -39.27 12.45 -0.39
N ARG A 52 -37.96 12.17 -0.22
CA ARG A 52 -36.92 12.39 -1.24
C ARG A 52 -36.21 11.09 -1.60
N HIS A 53 -36.85 9.93 -1.40
CA HIS A 53 -36.25 8.64 -1.70
C HIS A 53 -36.52 8.23 -3.15
N HIS A 54 -35.46 7.75 -3.79
CA HIS A 54 -35.52 7.15 -5.13
C HIS A 54 -35.00 5.71 -5.05
N THR A 55 -35.69 4.78 -5.69
CA THR A 55 -35.36 3.36 -5.68
C THR A 55 -35.04 2.88 -7.09
N LEU A 56 -33.95 2.15 -7.26
CA LEU A 56 -33.63 1.45 -8.49
C LEU A 56 -34.45 0.16 -8.55
N GLY A 57 -35.54 0.15 -9.33
CA GLY A 57 -36.48 -0.97 -9.42
C GLY A 57 -36.08 -2.07 -10.40
N THR A 58 -34.98 -1.91 -11.17
CA THR A 58 -34.58 -2.85 -12.23
C THR A 58 -33.17 -3.35 -12.02
N ASN A 59 -32.98 -4.68 -12.04
CA ASN A 59 -31.67 -5.33 -11.97
C ASN A 59 -31.16 -5.60 -13.40
N PHE A 60 -29.98 -5.09 -13.74
CA PHE A 60 -29.28 -5.29 -15.01
C PHE A 60 -28.15 -6.31 -14.95
N ARG A 61 -27.84 -6.84 -13.78
CA ARG A 61 -26.70 -7.71 -13.52
C ARG A 61 -26.99 -9.16 -13.85
N SER A 62 -28.08 -9.68 -13.29
CA SER A 62 -28.39 -11.11 -13.24
C SER A 62 -29.44 -11.50 -14.29
N SER A 63 -29.50 -12.80 -14.60
CA SER A 63 -30.55 -13.36 -15.45
C SER A 63 -31.93 -13.19 -14.82
N HIS A 64 -32.98 -13.28 -15.64
CA HIS A 64 -34.36 -13.21 -15.18
C HIS A 64 -34.66 -14.25 -14.10
N ALA A 65 -34.29 -15.51 -14.34
CA ALA A 65 -34.52 -16.61 -13.41
C ALA A 65 -33.79 -16.39 -12.06
N MET A 66 -32.55 -15.81 -12.08
CA MET A 66 -31.82 -15.53 -10.82
C MET A 66 -32.50 -14.44 -9.99
N VAL A 67 -32.98 -13.37 -10.63
CA VAL A 67 -33.73 -12.30 -9.97
C VAL A 67 -35.04 -12.83 -9.39
N GLU A 68 -35.76 -13.66 -10.16
CA GLU A 68 -37.02 -14.29 -9.72
C GLU A 68 -36.83 -15.18 -8.50
N ALA A 69 -35.80 -16.03 -8.50
CA ALA A 69 -35.47 -16.89 -7.38
C ALA A 69 -35.13 -16.10 -6.11
N VAL A 70 -34.32 -15.05 -6.20
CA VAL A 70 -33.98 -14.19 -5.06
C VAL A 70 -35.20 -13.45 -4.55
N ASN A 71 -36.01 -12.88 -5.44
CA ASN A 71 -37.28 -12.22 -5.06
C ASN A 71 -38.18 -13.19 -4.29
N HIS A 72 -38.33 -14.42 -4.80
CA HIS A 72 -39.19 -15.43 -4.18
C HIS A 72 -38.73 -15.80 -2.76
N VAL A 73 -37.44 -16.07 -2.55
CA VAL A 73 -36.88 -16.41 -1.22
C VAL A 73 -37.15 -15.32 -0.18
N PHE A 74 -36.88 -14.05 -0.51
CA PHE A 74 -37.03 -12.96 0.43
C PHE A 74 -38.52 -12.54 0.60
N GLN A 75 -39.33 -12.65 -0.45
CA GLN A 75 -40.75 -12.35 -0.37
C GLN A 75 -41.51 -13.39 0.46
N HIS A 76 -41.12 -14.66 0.38
CA HIS A 76 -41.65 -15.72 1.23
C HIS A 76 -41.47 -15.41 2.72
N ALA A 77 -40.36 -14.81 3.11
CA ALA A 77 -40.04 -14.46 4.50
C ALA A 77 -40.49 -13.03 4.90
N GLU A 78 -41.06 -12.24 4.00
CA GLU A 78 -41.49 -10.86 4.32
C GLU A 78 -42.70 -10.79 5.24
N THR A 79 -43.28 -11.93 5.62
CA THR A 79 -44.30 -12.07 6.65
C THR A 79 -43.72 -11.92 8.06
N GLY A 80 -44.57 -11.80 9.08
CA GLY A 80 -44.14 -11.72 10.48
C GLY A 80 -43.21 -10.52 10.73
N ARG A 81 -42.00 -10.77 11.22
CA ARG A 81 -40.99 -9.74 11.54
C ARG A 81 -40.24 -9.19 10.30
N GLY A 82 -40.62 -9.58 9.09
CA GLY A 82 -39.99 -9.18 7.83
C GLY A 82 -38.71 -9.96 7.51
N ALA A 83 -38.32 -10.00 6.24
CA ALA A 83 -37.16 -10.76 5.75
C ALA A 83 -35.81 -10.32 6.37
N PHE A 84 -35.71 -9.09 6.93
CA PHE A 84 -34.49 -8.56 7.54
C PHE A 84 -34.63 -8.26 9.04
N LEU A 85 -35.72 -8.73 9.70
CA LEU A 85 -35.97 -8.56 11.14
C LEU A 85 -36.15 -7.11 11.63
N PHE A 86 -36.57 -6.19 10.78
CA PHE A 86 -36.74 -4.77 11.13
C PHE A 86 -38.22 -4.36 11.27
N ARG A 87 -39.16 -5.26 11.06
CA ARG A 87 -40.61 -4.92 11.25
C ARG A 87 -40.90 -4.78 12.74
N GLU A 88 -41.38 -3.60 13.10
CA GLU A 88 -41.77 -3.25 14.45
C GLU A 88 -43.17 -3.82 14.81
N PRO A 89 -43.51 -3.92 16.11
CA PRO A 89 -44.84 -4.37 16.55
C PRO A 89 -45.99 -3.49 16.03
N ASN A 90 -45.73 -2.20 15.74
CA ASN A 90 -46.68 -1.25 15.14
C ASN A 90 -46.95 -1.52 13.65
N GLY A 91 -46.21 -2.46 13.05
CA GLY A 91 -46.33 -2.84 11.63
C GLY A 91 -45.40 -2.08 10.69
N GLU A 92 -44.70 -1.03 11.16
CA GLU A 92 -43.70 -0.32 10.37
C GLU A 92 -42.50 -1.21 10.09
N ASN A 93 -41.98 -1.16 8.86
CA ASN A 93 -40.77 -1.86 8.47
C ASN A 93 -39.80 -0.90 7.78
N PRO A 94 -38.75 -0.40 8.48
CA PRO A 94 -37.79 0.53 7.91
C PRO A 94 -36.85 -0.12 6.87
N VAL A 95 -36.79 -1.46 6.80
CA VAL A 95 -36.00 -2.20 5.82
C VAL A 95 -36.86 -3.28 5.13
N PRO A 96 -37.92 -2.90 4.40
CA PRO A 96 -38.78 -3.86 3.73
C PRO A 96 -38.09 -4.49 2.53
N PHE A 97 -38.44 -5.72 2.22
CA PHE A 97 -38.05 -6.31 0.96
C PHE A 97 -39.02 -5.87 -0.15
N HIS A 98 -38.47 -5.29 -1.21
CA HIS A 98 -39.20 -4.98 -2.43
C HIS A 98 -38.63 -5.78 -3.58
N SER A 99 -39.47 -6.51 -4.29
CA SER A 99 -39.10 -7.24 -5.49
C SER A 99 -38.60 -6.27 -6.57
N VAL A 100 -37.57 -6.66 -7.29
CA VAL A 100 -37.00 -5.90 -8.39
C VAL A 100 -37.32 -6.59 -9.72
N LEU A 101 -37.48 -5.78 -10.78
CA LEU A 101 -37.60 -6.29 -12.14
C LEU A 101 -36.24 -6.69 -12.68
N SER A 102 -36.19 -7.60 -13.62
CA SER A 102 -34.96 -7.99 -14.33
C SER A 102 -34.94 -7.45 -15.75
N GLN A 103 -33.83 -6.87 -16.14
CA GLN A 103 -33.52 -6.51 -17.53
C GLN A 103 -32.06 -6.91 -17.86
N GLY A 104 -31.59 -7.97 -17.21
CA GLY A 104 -30.21 -8.39 -17.24
C GLY A 104 -29.87 -9.36 -18.36
N ARG A 105 -29.06 -10.32 -18.02
CA ARG A 105 -28.46 -11.27 -18.94
C ARG A 105 -29.47 -12.17 -19.62
N LYS A 106 -29.28 -12.40 -20.92
CA LYS A 106 -30.14 -13.28 -21.74
C LYS A 106 -29.51 -14.65 -21.98
N GLU A 107 -28.24 -14.81 -21.65
CA GLU A 107 -27.52 -16.07 -21.73
C GLU A 107 -28.14 -17.06 -20.71
N GLN A 108 -28.22 -18.33 -21.10
CA GLN A 108 -28.73 -19.44 -20.28
C GLN A 108 -27.63 -20.44 -19.99
N LEU A 109 -27.48 -20.81 -18.73
CA LEU A 109 -26.61 -21.92 -18.36
C LEU A 109 -27.26 -23.23 -18.79
N GLN A 110 -26.58 -23.98 -19.65
CA GLN A 110 -27.03 -25.29 -20.10
C GLN A 110 -26.03 -26.38 -19.71
N VAL A 111 -26.55 -27.54 -19.31
CA VAL A 111 -25.80 -28.75 -19.07
C VAL A 111 -26.50 -29.90 -19.81
N ASN A 112 -25.78 -30.61 -20.67
CA ASN A 112 -26.32 -31.70 -21.49
C ASN A 112 -27.55 -31.30 -22.32
N GLY A 113 -27.57 -30.06 -22.82
CA GLY A 113 -28.66 -29.51 -23.62
C GLY A 113 -29.90 -29.06 -22.82
N GLN A 114 -29.87 -29.16 -21.50
CA GLN A 114 -30.95 -28.68 -20.61
C GLN A 114 -30.54 -27.39 -19.91
N THR A 115 -31.46 -26.40 -19.89
CA THR A 115 -31.27 -25.19 -19.10
C THR A 115 -31.38 -25.50 -17.62
N LEU A 116 -30.38 -25.17 -16.83
CA LEU A 116 -30.38 -25.35 -15.38
C LEU A 116 -31.21 -24.26 -14.68
N PRO A 117 -31.93 -24.60 -13.58
CA PRO A 117 -32.51 -23.62 -12.68
C PRO A 117 -31.46 -22.67 -12.12
N ALA A 118 -31.89 -21.44 -11.84
CA ALA A 118 -30.95 -20.42 -11.37
C ALA A 118 -30.53 -20.61 -9.91
N MET A 119 -31.38 -21.20 -9.08
CA MET A 119 -31.06 -21.49 -7.66
C MET A 119 -31.24 -22.97 -7.38
N ASN A 120 -30.16 -23.64 -6.99
CA ASN A 120 -30.15 -25.08 -6.73
C ASN A 120 -29.97 -25.34 -5.23
N LEU A 121 -30.98 -25.88 -4.60
CA LEU A 121 -31.00 -26.19 -3.17
C LEU A 121 -30.47 -27.63 -2.95
N TRP A 122 -29.25 -27.76 -2.49
CA TRP A 122 -28.63 -29.04 -2.19
C TRP A 122 -28.88 -29.47 -0.75
N HIS A 123 -29.81 -30.34 -0.55
CA HIS A 123 -30.17 -30.89 0.75
C HIS A 123 -29.31 -32.08 1.14
N LEU A 124 -28.64 -32.01 2.28
CA LEU A 124 -27.98 -33.14 2.93
C LEU A 124 -28.99 -33.80 3.87
N PRO A 125 -29.66 -34.90 3.45
CA PRO A 125 -30.67 -35.56 4.27
C PRO A 125 -29.99 -36.29 5.45
N THR A 126 -30.53 -36.06 6.65
CA THR A 126 -30.03 -36.72 7.86
C THR A 126 -31.19 -37.00 8.81
N ASP A 127 -31.13 -38.12 9.55
CA ASP A 127 -32.15 -38.44 10.56
C ASP A 127 -32.04 -37.57 11.81
N GLN A 128 -30.86 -37.03 12.07
CA GLN A 128 -30.54 -36.15 13.20
C GLN A 128 -29.67 -34.99 12.76
N PRO A 129 -29.72 -33.86 13.47
CA PRO A 129 -28.86 -32.72 13.16
C PRO A 129 -27.37 -33.09 13.21
N VAL A 130 -26.61 -32.63 12.21
CA VAL A 130 -25.18 -32.91 12.06
C VAL A 130 -24.29 -31.81 12.62
N SER A 131 -23.04 -32.16 12.93
CA SER A 131 -22.06 -31.15 13.37
C SER A 131 -21.56 -30.29 12.19
N ASN A 132 -21.13 -29.06 12.50
CA ASN A 132 -20.50 -28.19 11.49
C ASN A 132 -19.26 -28.82 10.81
N ALA A 133 -18.56 -29.72 11.47
CA ALA A 133 -17.38 -30.39 10.87
C ALA A 133 -17.81 -31.37 9.77
N VAL A 134 -18.79 -32.21 10.05
CA VAL A 134 -19.36 -33.17 9.07
C VAL A 134 -19.99 -32.41 7.90
N TYR A 135 -20.81 -31.40 8.18
CA TYR A 135 -21.42 -30.56 7.18
C TYR A 135 -20.38 -29.95 6.22
N ARG A 136 -19.32 -29.31 6.77
CA ARG A 136 -18.25 -28.74 5.93
C ARG A 136 -17.53 -29.77 5.07
N GLN A 137 -17.21 -30.93 5.64
CA GLN A 137 -16.49 -31.98 4.90
C GLN A 137 -17.32 -32.50 3.73
N GLN A 138 -18.58 -32.84 3.97
CA GLN A 138 -19.44 -33.42 2.94
C GLN A 138 -19.79 -32.42 1.84
N LEU A 139 -20.14 -31.21 2.21
CA LEU A 139 -20.51 -30.16 1.24
C LEU A 139 -19.28 -29.64 0.46
N ALA A 140 -18.11 -29.59 1.06
CA ALA A 140 -16.88 -29.25 0.34
C ALA A 140 -16.56 -30.28 -0.75
N ALA A 141 -16.65 -31.56 -0.41
CA ALA A 141 -16.39 -32.65 -1.35
C ALA A 141 -17.41 -32.69 -2.50
N ALA A 142 -18.71 -32.56 -2.17
CA ALA A 142 -19.79 -32.50 -3.17
C ALA A 142 -19.65 -31.26 -4.09
N CYS A 143 -19.38 -30.09 -3.51
CA CYS A 143 -19.16 -28.87 -4.26
C CYS A 143 -17.97 -29.01 -5.23
N ALA A 144 -16.83 -29.52 -4.77
CA ALA A 144 -15.67 -29.72 -5.62
C ALA A 144 -15.93 -30.73 -6.74
N THR A 145 -16.69 -31.83 -6.46
CA THR A 145 -17.09 -32.82 -7.47
C THR A 145 -17.92 -32.15 -8.57
N HIS A 146 -18.98 -31.41 -8.19
CA HIS A 146 -19.84 -30.76 -9.18
C HIS A 146 -19.13 -29.68 -10.00
N ILE A 147 -18.21 -28.93 -9.37
CA ILE A 147 -17.37 -27.97 -10.10
C ILE A 147 -16.53 -28.68 -11.18
N VAL A 148 -15.96 -29.86 -10.85
CA VAL A 148 -15.18 -30.64 -11.83
C VAL A 148 -16.09 -31.17 -12.95
N GLU A 149 -17.31 -31.59 -12.66
CA GLU A 149 -18.29 -32.00 -13.68
C GLU A 149 -18.60 -30.84 -14.64
N LEU A 150 -18.87 -29.65 -14.12
CA LEU A 150 -19.12 -28.46 -14.95
C LEU A 150 -17.91 -28.06 -15.78
N LEU A 151 -16.69 -28.13 -15.24
CA LEU A 151 -15.46 -27.79 -15.96
C LEU A 151 -15.15 -28.85 -17.06
N ASN A 152 -15.28 -30.10 -16.75
CA ASN A 152 -15.11 -31.18 -17.74
C ASN A 152 -16.16 -31.08 -18.84
N GLY A 153 -17.42 -30.81 -18.47
CA GLY A 153 -18.49 -30.54 -19.42
C GLY A 153 -18.23 -29.26 -20.27
N GLY A 154 -17.62 -28.24 -19.66
CA GLY A 154 -17.20 -27.04 -20.37
C GLY A 154 -16.19 -27.32 -21.47
N GLN A 155 -15.20 -28.19 -21.20
CA GLN A 155 -14.22 -28.64 -22.19
C GLN A 155 -14.83 -29.50 -23.31
N GLN A 156 -15.82 -30.31 -22.93
CA GLN A 156 -16.52 -31.20 -23.87
C GLN A 156 -17.63 -30.48 -24.66
N GLY A 157 -17.92 -29.21 -24.36
CA GLY A 157 -19.02 -28.46 -24.96
C GLY A 157 -20.41 -28.90 -24.49
N THR A 158 -20.52 -29.62 -23.37
CA THR A 158 -21.79 -30.07 -22.78
C THR A 158 -22.29 -29.23 -21.63
N ALA A 159 -21.41 -28.41 -21.01
CA ALA A 159 -21.77 -27.45 -19.96
C ALA A 159 -21.28 -26.04 -20.34
N GLY A 160 -22.18 -25.07 -20.39
CA GLY A 160 -21.78 -23.69 -20.79
C GLY A 160 -22.94 -22.75 -20.92
N PHE A 161 -22.63 -21.56 -21.42
CA PHE A 161 -23.57 -20.46 -21.60
C PHE A 161 -24.04 -20.39 -23.06
N LEU A 162 -25.33 -20.63 -23.28
CA LEU A 162 -25.99 -20.44 -24.57
C LEU A 162 -26.43 -19.00 -24.69
N ARG A 163 -25.95 -18.29 -25.70
CA ARG A 163 -26.32 -16.91 -25.99
C ARG A 163 -27.54 -16.84 -26.96
N PRO A 164 -28.24 -15.68 -27.03
CA PRO A 164 -29.36 -15.50 -27.95
C PRO A 164 -29.03 -15.72 -29.43
N ASP A 165 -27.77 -15.52 -29.83
CA ASP A 165 -27.27 -15.78 -31.17
C ASP A 165 -26.91 -17.25 -31.44
N VAL A 166 -27.29 -18.15 -30.50
CA VAL A 166 -27.03 -19.60 -30.52
C VAL A 166 -25.54 -19.93 -30.35
N SER A 167 -24.67 -18.96 -30.08
CA SER A 167 -23.29 -19.27 -29.73
C SER A 167 -23.19 -19.88 -28.33
N PHE A 168 -22.35 -20.93 -28.18
CA PHE A 168 -22.14 -21.63 -26.94
C PHE A 168 -20.72 -21.42 -26.43
N THR A 169 -20.61 -21.04 -25.14
CA THR A 169 -19.30 -20.84 -24.48
C THR A 169 -19.22 -21.77 -23.29
N GLY A 170 -18.26 -22.70 -23.31
CA GLY A 170 -18.05 -23.65 -22.19
C GLY A 170 -17.70 -22.97 -20.88
N VAL A 171 -18.10 -23.60 -19.77
CA VAL A 171 -17.76 -23.12 -18.41
C VAL A 171 -16.26 -23.17 -18.19
N LEU A 172 -15.70 -22.09 -17.69
CA LEU A 172 -14.29 -21.92 -17.35
C LEU A 172 -14.11 -21.78 -15.83
N PRO A 173 -12.93 -22.07 -15.27
CA PRO A 173 -12.66 -21.87 -13.85
C PRO A 173 -12.91 -20.43 -13.37
N SER A 174 -12.63 -19.43 -14.21
CA SER A 174 -12.85 -18.00 -13.93
C SER A 174 -14.31 -17.60 -13.72
N ASP A 175 -15.25 -18.39 -14.25
CA ASP A 175 -16.69 -18.14 -14.16
C ASP A 175 -17.25 -18.53 -12.80
N ILE A 176 -16.48 -19.32 -12.01
CA ILE A 176 -16.92 -19.94 -10.77
C ILE A 176 -16.39 -19.19 -9.56
N ALA A 177 -17.29 -18.83 -8.66
CA ALA A 177 -16.94 -18.33 -7.34
C ALA A 177 -17.59 -19.15 -6.23
N ILE A 178 -16.83 -19.41 -5.17
CA ILE A 178 -17.31 -20.06 -3.95
C ILE A 178 -17.28 -19.05 -2.82
N LEU A 179 -18.43 -18.73 -2.28
CA LEU A 179 -18.53 -17.74 -1.22
C LEU A 179 -18.54 -18.43 0.14
N VAL A 180 -17.65 -17.97 1.01
CA VAL A 180 -17.40 -18.52 2.35
C VAL A 180 -17.49 -17.44 3.42
N ARG A 181 -17.63 -17.84 4.69
CA ARG A 181 -17.64 -16.93 5.82
C ARG A 181 -16.26 -16.70 6.44
N ASP A 182 -15.43 -17.74 6.45
CA ASP A 182 -14.11 -17.69 7.10
C ASP A 182 -13.08 -18.60 6.41
N GLY A 183 -11.80 -18.48 6.88
CA GLY A 183 -10.69 -19.23 6.35
C GLY A 183 -10.81 -20.75 6.53
N LYS A 184 -11.57 -21.24 7.54
CA LYS A 184 -11.77 -22.68 7.74
C LYS A 184 -12.67 -23.29 6.67
N GLU A 185 -13.72 -22.53 6.28
CA GLU A 185 -14.59 -22.91 5.16
C GLU A 185 -13.82 -22.85 3.83
N ALA A 186 -13.02 -21.78 3.62
CA ALA A 186 -12.17 -21.63 2.45
C ALA A 186 -11.18 -22.80 2.32
N GLN A 187 -10.51 -23.17 3.40
CA GLN A 187 -9.54 -24.25 3.41
C GLN A 187 -10.19 -25.60 3.08
N ALA A 188 -11.36 -25.89 3.62
CA ALA A 188 -12.07 -27.13 3.35
C ALA A 188 -12.35 -27.31 1.85
N VAL A 189 -12.89 -26.29 1.19
CA VAL A 189 -13.19 -26.34 -0.25
C VAL A 189 -11.90 -26.39 -1.09
N ARG A 190 -10.90 -25.59 -0.75
CA ARG A 190 -9.64 -25.54 -1.51
C ARG A 190 -8.90 -26.87 -1.46
N THR A 191 -8.92 -27.56 -0.32
CA THR A 191 -8.34 -28.90 -0.18
C THR A 191 -9.01 -29.89 -1.12
N GLU A 192 -10.34 -29.88 -1.21
CA GLU A 192 -11.11 -30.77 -2.09
C GLU A 192 -10.92 -30.43 -3.57
N LEU A 193 -10.85 -29.14 -3.93
CA LEU A 193 -10.54 -28.70 -5.29
C LEU A 193 -9.14 -29.11 -5.73
N ALA A 194 -8.14 -28.90 -4.86
CA ALA A 194 -6.75 -29.25 -5.14
C ALA A 194 -6.58 -30.78 -5.33
N ALA A 195 -7.25 -31.61 -4.51
CA ALA A 195 -7.26 -33.05 -4.64
C ALA A 195 -7.86 -33.53 -5.99
N ARG A 196 -8.71 -32.71 -6.62
CA ARG A 196 -9.32 -32.94 -7.92
C ARG A 196 -8.67 -32.18 -9.08
N GLY A 197 -7.47 -31.61 -8.88
CA GLY A 197 -6.71 -30.93 -9.92
C GLY A 197 -7.25 -29.54 -10.33
N VAL A 198 -8.17 -28.96 -9.55
CA VAL A 198 -8.71 -27.62 -9.81
C VAL A 198 -7.91 -26.58 -9.03
N ARG A 199 -7.31 -25.64 -9.74
CA ARG A 199 -6.63 -24.49 -9.13
C ARG A 199 -7.66 -23.50 -8.60
N SER A 200 -7.42 -22.98 -7.41
CA SER A 200 -8.29 -21.99 -6.78
C SER A 200 -7.49 -20.93 -6.03
N VAL A 201 -7.99 -19.70 -6.02
CA VAL A 201 -7.45 -18.58 -5.26
C VAL A 201 -8.41 -18.20 -4.12
N TYR A 202 -7.86 -17.97 -2.94
CA TYR A 202 -8.64 -17.44 -1.81
C TYR A 202 -8.46 -15.92 -1.70
N LEU A 203 -9.55 -15.19 -1.71
CA LEU A 203 -9.59 -13.74 -1.61
C LEU A 203 -10.21 -13.34 -0.27
N SER A 204 -9.38 -12.86 0.66
CA SER A 204 -9.80 -12.39 1.98
C SER A 204 -9.23 -10.99 2.24
N ASP A 205 -9.97 -10.15 2.97
CA ASP A 205 -9.51 -8.82 3.42
C ASP A 205 -8.58 -8.90 4.63
N LYS A 206 -8.38 -10.09 5.19
CA LYS A 206 -7.66 -10.26 6.45
C LYS A 206 -6.37 -11.06 6.33
N ASP A 207 -6.12 -11.66 5.19
CA ASP A 207 -4.95 -12.52 5.03
C ASP A 207 -3.71 -11.68 4.68
N SER A 208 -2.88 -11.47 5.67
CA SER A 208 -1.57 -10.85 5.51
C SER A 208 -0.59 -11.84 4.88
N VAL A 209 0.27 -11.35 3.98
CA VAL A 209 1.38 -12.13 3.44
C VAL A 209 2.36 -12.59 4.54
N PHE A 210 2.40 -11.89 5.67
CA PHE A 210 3.18 -12.31 6.84
C PHE A 210 2.62 -13.52 7.57
N ALA A 211 1.36 -13.91 7.33
CA ALA A 211 0.79 -15.15 7.87
C ALA A 211 1.13 -16.39 7.02
N ALA A 212 1.75 -16.23 5.87
CA ALA A 212 2.16 -17.31 4.99
C ALA A 212 3.41 -18.04 5.50
N GLN A 213 3.56 -19.33 5.14
CA GLN A 213 4.74 -20.13 5.52
C GLN A 213 6.04 -19.52 4.98
N GLU A 214 5.99 -18.90 3.80
CA GLU A 214 7.12 -18.23 3.16
C GLU A 214 7.70 -17.10 4.01
N ALA A 215 6.87 -16.41 4.80
CA ALA A 215 7.36 -15.36 5.70
C ALA A 215 8.20 -15.93 6.86
N HIS A 216 7.83 -17.11 7.38
CA HIS A 216 8.62 -17.83 8.38
C HIS A 216 9.94 -18.33 7.81
N ASP A 217 9.90 -18.89 6.60
CA ASP A 217 11.09 -19.39 5.91
C ASP A 217 12.05 -18.24 5.57
N LEU A 218 11.49 -17.08 5.14
CA LEU A 218 12.24 -15.88 4.86
C LEU A 218 12.93 -15.33 6.12
N LEU A 219 12.28 -15.36 7.27
CA LEU A 219 12.90 -14.98 8.54
C LEU A 219 14.11 -15.89 8.87
N ALA A 220 14.00 -17.19 8.61
CA ALA A 220 15.13 -18.12 8.79
C ALA A 220 16.29 -17.79 7.82
N TRP A 221 15.97 -17.45 6.55
CA TRP A 221 16.98 -17.04 5.57
C TRP A 221 17.69 -15.75 5.96
N LEU A 222 16.96 -14.73 6.39
CA LEU A 222 17.56 -13.47 6.84
C LEU A 222 18.51 -13.68 8.02
N LYS A 223 18.11 -14.50 9.02
CA LYS A 223 18.98 -14.84 10.15
C LYS A 223 20.25 -15.55 9.71
N ALA A 224 20.15 -16.51 8.78
CA ALA A 224 21.30 -17.22 8.25
C ALA A 224 22.22 -16.32 7.42
N CYS A 225 21.64 -15.38 6.65
CA CYS A 225 22.43 -14.40 5.90
C CYS A 225 23.12 -13.39 6.81
N ALA A 226 22.48 -12.97 7.90
CA ALA A 226 23.09 -12.05 8.87
C ALA A 226 24.23 -12.70 9.67
N GLU A 227 24.11 -14.00 9.99
CA GLU A 227 25.06 -14.74 10.80
C GLU A 227 25.48 -16.05 10.13
N PRO A 228 26.13 -16.03 8.95
CA PRO A 228 26.41 -17.23 8.14
C PRO A 228 27.37 -18.22 8.79
N ASP A 229 28.16 -17.76 9.77
CA ASP A 229 29.13 -18.57 10.49
C ASP A 229 28.50 -19.35 11.68
N VAL A 230 27.24 -19.03 12.00
CA VAL A 230 26.51 -19.70 13.07
C VAL A 230 25.73 -20.88 12.47
N GLU A 231 26.09 -22.07 12.89
CA GLU A 231 25.58 -23.33 12.32
C GLU A 231 24.03 -23.46 12.43
N ARG A 232 23.45 -23.10 13.58
CA ARG A 232 22.02 -23.32 13.86
C ARG A 232 21.07 -22.52 12.94
N PRO A 233 21.22 -21.20 12.73
CA PRO A 233 20.41 -20.45 11.78
C PRO A 233 20.56 -20.96 10.35
N LEU A 234 21.81 -21.31 9.93
CA LEU A 234 22.05 -21.78 8.58
C LEU A 234 21.39 -23.13 8.32
N ARG A 235 21.47 -24.10 9.26
CA ARG A 235 20.76 -25.37 9.16
C ARG A 235 19.25 -25.18 9.10
N ALA A 236 18.69 -24.30 9.94
CA ALA A 236 17.27 -23.98 9.91
C ALA A 236 16.85 -23.40 8.56
N ALA A 237 17.63 -22.49 7.99
CA ALA A 237 17.37 -21.91 6.68
C ALA A 237 17.38 -22.95 5.55
N LEU A 238 18.37 -23.86 5.56
CA LEU A 238 18.49 -24.91 4.53
C LEU A 238 17.39 -25.98 4.64
N ALA A 239 16.84 -26.22 5.84
CA ALA A 239 15.75 -27.17 6.09
C ALA A 239 14.35 -26.58 5.85
N CYS A 240 14.22 -25.31 5.43
CA CYS A 240 12.93 -24.71 5.15
C CYS A 240 12.20 -25.39 3.98
N VAL A 241 10.88 -25.50 4.12
CA VAL A 241 10.01 -26.13 3.12
C VAL A 241 10.10 -25.45 1.75
N THR A 242 10.25 -24.14 1.75
CA THR A 242 10.32 -23.36 0.51
C THR A 242 11.58 -23.63 -0.31
N LEU A 243 12.75 -23.87 0.32
CA LEU A 243 13.96 -24.28 -0.40
C LEU A 243 13.85 -25.71 -0.97
N ASN A 244 13.03 -26.55 -0.35
CA ASN A 244 12.71 -27.90 -0.80
C ASN A 244 13.93 -28.79 -1.06
N LEU A 245 14.97 -28.65 -0.23
CA LEU A 245 16.11 -29.57 -0.29
C LEU A 245 15.65 -30.98 0.13
N SER A 246 16.09 -31.98 -0.60
CA SER A 246 15.76 -33.37 -0.31
C SER A 246 16.46 -33.86 0.98
N LEU A 247 15.88 -34.85 1.66
CA LEU A 247 16.50 -35.44 2.84
C LEU A 247 17.93 -35.96 2.57
N PRO A 248 18.24 -36.63 1.43
CA PRO A 248 19.62 -36.99 1.09
C PRO A 248 20.56 -35.81 0.95
N GLU A 249 20.10 -34.67 0.41
CA GLU A 249 20.90 -33.44 0.30
C GLU A 249 21.18 -32.85 1.69
N LEU A 250 20.21 -32.82 2.58
CA LEU A 250 20.39 -32.37 3.95
C LEU A 250 21.31 -33.31 4.74
N GLU A 251 21.20 -34.63 4.56
CA GLU A 251 22.09 -35.63 5.18
C GLU A 251 23.52 -35.47 4.68
N ARG A 252 23.72 -35.23 3.38
CA ARG A 252 25.04 -34.96 2.82
C ARG A 252 25.70 -33.75 3.50
N LEU A 253 24.96 -32.67 3.76
CA LEU A 253 25.48 -31.50 4.46
C LEU A 253 25.91 -31.79 5.92
N ASN A 254 25.38 -32.85 6.53
CA ASN A 254 25.81 -33.31 7.85
C ASN A 254 27.07 -34.14 7.82
N GLN A 255 27.36 -34.84 6.73
CA GLN A 255 28.45 -35.82 6.63
C GLN A 255 29.66 -35.29 5.85
N ASP A 256 29.45 -34.34 4.93
CA ASP A 256 30.47 -33.77 4.04
C ASP A 256 30.83 -32.34 4.47
N GLU A 257 31.96 -32.17 5.12
CA GLU A 257 32.48 -30.90 5.63
C GLU A 257 32.69 -29.87 4.50
N LEU A 258 33.18 -30.31 3.34
CA LEU A 258 33.40 -29.42 2.18
C LEU A 258 32.06 -28.92 1.60
N ALA A 259 31.05 -29.79 1.58
CA ALA A 259 29.71 -29.38 1.16
C ALA A 259 29.10 -28.37 2.13
N TRP A 260 29.33 -28.55 3.43
CA TRP A 260 28.90 -27.60 4.46
C TRP A 260 29.63 -26.25 4.32
N GLU A 261 30.96 -26.25 4.22
CA GLU A 261 31.76 -25.06 4.04
C GLU A 261 31.37 -24.26 2.80
N SER A 262 31.08 -24.95 1.69
CA SER A 262 30.56 -24.33 0.48
C SER A 262 29.24 -23.57 0.72
N ARG A 263 28.33 -24.08 1.57
CA ARG A 263 27.09 -23.38 1.96
C ARG A 263 27.39 -22.17 2.85
N VAL A 264 28.29 -22.30 3.81
CA VAL A 264 28.74 -21.16 4.65
C VAL A 264 29.28 -20.03 3.76
N MET A 265 30.16 -20.37 2.82
CA MET A 265 30.71 -19.37 1.87
C MET A 265 29.64 -18.74 0.98
N GLN A 266 28.65 -19.52 0.53
CA GLN A 266 27.51 -19.02 -0.24
C GLN A 266 26.71 -17.98 0.56
N PHE A 267 26.38 -18.25 1.84
CA PHE A 267 25.64 -17.33 2.70
C PHE A 267 26.46 -16.12 3.13
N ARG A 268 27.79 -16.24 3.26
CA ARG A 268 28.69 -15.09 3.40
C ARG A 268 28.61 -14.17 2.17
N GLY A 269 28.51 -14.74 0.97
CA GLY A 269 28.28 -13.99 -0.27
C GLY A 269 26.93 -13.25 -0.24
N TYR A 270 25.87 -13.87 0.26
CA TYR A 270 24.58 -13.20 0.41
C TYR A 270 24.64 -12.06 1.43
N ARG A 271 25.34 -12.23 2.55
CA ARG A 271 25.57 -11.14 3.51
C ARG A 271 26.30 -9.96 2.88
N ALA A 272 27.33 -10.23 2.07
CA ALA A 272 28.06 -9.18 1.37
C ALA A 272 27.15 -8.40 0.40
N ILE A 273 26.29 -9.10 -0.37
CA ILE A 273 25.32 -8.47 -1.25
C ILE A 273 24.30 -7.65 -0.43
N TRP A 274 23.80 -8.19 0.68
CA TRP A 274 22.84 -7.47 1.54
C TRP A 274 23.41 -6.14 2.04
N ARG A 275 24.66 -6.15 2.51
CA ARG A 275 25.36 -4.96 3.02
C ARG A 275 25.68 -3.92 1.96
N THR A 276 25.95 -4.35 0.73
CA THR A 276 26.43 -3.46 -0.33
C THR A 276 25.30 -3.03 -1.28
N GLN A 277 24.26 -3.85 -1.48
CA GLN A 277 23.22 -3.63 -2.48
C GLN A 277 21.78 -3.67 -1.90
N GLY A 278 21.62 -4.05 -0.62
CA GLY A 278 20.35 -4.14 0.04
C GLY A 278 19.74 -5.54 0.04
N VAL A 279 18.58 -5.67 0.75
CA VAL A 279 17.93 -6.98 1.00
C VAL A 279 17.30 -7.57 -0.25
N LEU A 280 16.72 -6.78 -1.13
CA LEU A 280 16.05 -7.26 -2.34
C LEU A 280 17.01 -7.90 -3.35
N PRO A 281 18.15 -7.30 -3.72
CA PRO A 281 19.17 -7.96 -4.55
C PRO A 281 19.71 -9.24 -3.94
N MET A 282 19.91 -9.26 -2.62
CA MET A 282 20.34 -10.47 -1.90
C MET A 282 19.31 -11.60 -2.02
N LEU A 283 18.02 -11.32 -1.76
CA LEU A 283 16.97 -12.31 -1.89
C LEU A 283 16.81 -12.81 -3.32
N ARG A 284 16.85 -11.94 -4.31
CA ARG A 284 16.82 -12.33 -5.72
C ARG A 284 17.98 -13.26 -6.07
N ARG A 285 19.17 -12.99 -5.57
CA ARG A 285 20.34 -13.85 -5.75
C ARG A 285 20.12 -15.22 -5.11
N LEU A 286 19.58 -15.28 -3.88
CA LEU A 286 19.25 -16.52 -3.18
C LEU A 286 18.21 -17.33 -3.98
N LEU A 287 17.13 -16.71 -4.41
CA LEU A 287 16.08 -17.36 -5.23
C LEU A 287 16.67 -17.97 -6.51
N HIS A 288 17.57 -17.26 -7.16
CA HIS A 288 18.24 -17.71 -8.39
C HIS A 288 19.18 -18.89 -8.13
N ASP A 289 20.05 -18.80 -7.12
CA ASP A 289 21.08 -19.83 -6.85
C ASP A 289 20.46 -21.17 -6.39
N PHE A 290 19.32 -21.12 -5.70
CA PHE A 290 18.51 -22.29 -5.35
C PHE A 290 17.52 -22.70 -6.44
N LYS A 291 17.52 -22.00 -7.59
CA LYS A 291 16.60 -22.27 -8.73
C LYS A 291 15.13 -22.30 -8.33
N LEU A 292 14.75 -21.51 -7.32
CA LEU A 292 13.40 -21.55 -6.74
C LEU A 292 12.29 -21.23 -7.75
N PRO A 293 12.40 -20.27 -8.69
CA PRO A 293 11.35 -20.04 -9.67
C PRO A 293 11.04 -21.31 -10.50
N GLN A 294 12.07 -22.05 -10.92
CA GLN A 294 11.89 -23.27 -11.71
C GLN A 294 11.28 -24.42 -10.91
N THR A 295 11.75 -24.62 -9.67
CA THR A 295 11.28 -25.72 -8.80
C THR A 295 9.88 -25.45 -8.25
N LEU A 296 9.57 -24.20 -7.92
CA LEU A 296 8.25 -23.82 -7.41
C LEU A 296 7.17 -23.91 -8.49
N ILE A 297 7.40 -23.38 -9.70
CA ILE A 297 6.41 -23.44 -10.79
C ILE A 297 5.97 -24.88 -11.12
N ALA A 298 6.82 -25.88 -10.87
CA ALA A 298 6.47 -27.28 -11.04
C ALA A 298 5.49 -27.81 -9.98
N ARG A 299 5.31 -27.11 -8.86
CA ARG A 299 4.39 -27.48 -7.78
C ARG A 299 2.99 -26.88 -8.03
N SER A 300 1.97 -27.54 -7.52
CA SER A 300 0.57 -27.05 -7.63
C SER A 300 0.32 -25.71 -6.92
N ASP A 301 1.07 -25.43 -5.85
CA ASP A 301 1.02 -24.20 -5.05
C ASP A 301 2.15 -23.21 -5.35
N GLY A 302 3.04 -23.59 -6.27
CA GLY A 302 4.33 -22.92 -6.44
C GLY A 302 4.24 -21.49 -6.95
N GLU A 303 3.26 -21.16 -7.78
CA GLU A 303 3.01 -19.80 -8.23
C GLU A 303 2.65 -18.88 -7.05
N ARG A 304 1.81 -19.39 -6.13
CA ARG A 304 1.47 -18.65 -4.88
C ARG A 304 2.70 -18.44 -4.01
N VAL A 305 3.48 -19.47 -3.77
CA VAL A 305 4.70 -19.41 -2.96
C VAL A 305 5.67 -18.36 -3.54
N LEU A 306 5.88 -18.38 -4.86
CA LEU A 306 6.76 -17.43 -5.55
C LEU A 306 6.23 -15.99 -5.45
N THR A 307 4.92 -15.79 -5.65
CA THR A 307 4.28 -14.46 -5.53
C THR A 307 4.42 -13.91 -4.11
N ASN A 308 4.21 -14.75 -3.08
CA ASN A 308 4.39 -14.35 -1.69
C ASN A 308 5.84 -13.97 -1.38
N LEU A 309 6.82 -14.74 -1.87
CA LEU A 309 8.24 -14.44 -1.68
C LEU A 309 8.64 -13.12 -2.32
N LEU A 310 8.18 -12.85 -3.55
CA LEU A 310 8.47 -11.60 -4.24
C LEU A 310 7.82 -10.42 -3.52
N HIS A 311 6.57 -10.55 -3.10
CA HIS A 311 5.87 -9.52 -2.34
C HIS A 311 6.55 -9.22 -0.99
N LEU A 312 6.88 -10.26 -0.22
CA LEU A 312 7.62 -10.12 1.04
C LEU A 312 8.99 -9.45 0.82
N SER A 313 9.67 -9.79 -0.28
CA SER A 313 10.96 -9.17 -0.62
C SER A 313 10.83 -7.68 -0.89
N GLU A 314 9.75 -7.24 -1.54
CA GLU A 314 9.47 -5.82 -1.79
C GLU A 314 9.12 -5.08 -0.49
N LEU A 315 8.26 -5.67 0.36
CA LEU A 315 7.93 -5.09 1.67
C LEU A 315 9.17 -4.95 2.57
N LEU A 316 10.06 -5.94 2.56
CA LEU A 316 11.32 -5.87 3.30
C LEU A 316 12.27 -4.81 2.74
N GLN A 317 12.31 -4.62 1.41
CA GLN A 317 13.10 -3.53 0.81
C GLN A 317 12.54 -2.17 1.20
N GLN A 318 11.22 -2.01 1.24
CA GLN A 318 10.58 -0.78 1.70
C GLN A 318 10.91 -0.53 3.18
N ALA A 319 10.76 -1.53 4.05
CA ALA A 319 11.13 -1.41 5.46
C ALA A 319 12.62 -1.10 5.67
N ALA A 320 13.50 -1.63 4.82
CA ALA A 320 14.94 -1.37 4.89
C ALA A 320 15.32 0.08 4.54
N SER A 321 14.44 0.85 3.88
CA SER A 321 14.66 2.28 3.67
C SER A 321 14.43 3.12 4.93
N GLU A 322 13.72 2.58 5.92
CA GLU A 322 13.40 3.26 7.19
C GLU A 322 14.17 2.68 8.38
N LEU A 323 14.76 1.49 8.23
CA LEU A 323 15.39 0.73 9.31
C LEU A 323 16.87 0.56 9.05
N ASP A 324 17.69 0.82 10.07
CA ASP A 324 19.13 0.69 10.01
C ASP A 324 19.61 -0.72 10.40
N GLY A 325 20.23 -1.41 9.42
CA GLY A 325 20.98 -2.64 9.64
C GLY A 325 20.17 -3.94 9.60
N GLU A 326 20.91 -5.04 9.48
CA GLU A 326 20.38 -6.40 9.31
C GLU A 326 19.46 -6.83 10.46
N GLN A 327 19.85 -6.51 11.70
CA GLN A 327 19.12 -6.96 12.91
C GLN A 327 17.79 -6.20 13.10
N ALA A 328 17.72 -4.93 12.67
CA ALA A 328 16.48 -4.16 12.74
C ALA A 328 15.43 -4.74 11.78
N LEU A 329 15.85 -5.11 10.55
CA LEU A 329 14.96 -5.72 9.56
C LEU A 329 14.49 -7.11 9.97
N ILE A 330 15.38 -7.93 10.56
CA ILE A 330 15.01 -9.25 11.12
C ILE A 330 13.97 -9.10 12.22
N ARG A 331 14.13 -8.13 13.11
CA ARG A 331 13.19 -7.85 14.19
C ARG A 331 11.84 -7.38 13.65
N HIS A 332 11.86 -6.48 12.68
CA HIS A 332 10.66 -6.00 12.00
C HIS A 332 9.83 -7.16 11.41
N LEU A 333 10.47 -8.06 10.67
CA LEU A 333 9.78 -9.23 10.14
C LEU A 333 9.23 -10.13 11.24
N ALA A 334 9.99 -10.37 12.31
CA ALA A 334 9.55 -11.19 13.44
C ALA A 334 8.34 -10.59 14.18
N GLU A 335 8.29 -9.26 14.34
CA GLU A 335 7.17 -8.54 14.94
C GLU A 335 5.90 -8.66 14.06
N HIS A 336 6.02 -8.51 12.74
CA HIS A 336 4.89 -8.66 11.82
C HIS A 336 4.35 -10.11 11.79
N LEU A 337 5.22 -11.10 11.90
CA LEU A 337 4.83 -12.51 12.06
C LEU A 337 4.01 -12.74 13.34
N ALA A 338 4.40 -12.10 14.45
CA ALA A 338 3.68 -12.20 15.72
C ALA A 338 2.33 -11.47 15.70
N LEU A 339 2.19 -10.39 14.92
CA LEU A 339 1.01 -9.54 14.81
C LEU A 339 0.08 -9.90 13.65
N SER A 340 0.27 -11.02 13.00
CA SER A 340 -0.34 -11.42 11.71
C SER A 340 -1.89 -11.37 11.60
N GLY A 341 -2.58 -10.83 12.61
CA GLY A 341 -4.05 -10.65 12.61
C GLY A 341 -4.56 -9.25 12.25
N GLN A 342 -3.69 -8.25 12.06
CA GLN A 342 -4.06 -6.85 11.75
C GLN A 342 -3.26 -6.34 10.55
N ALA A 343 -3.60 -6.81 9.36
CA ALA A 343 -2.92 -6.40 8.13
C ALA A 343 -3.36 -5.01 7.65
N GLY A 344 -2.41 -4.14 7.29
CA GLY A 344 -2.66 -2.97 6.46
C GLY A 344 -2.95 -3.36 5.00
N GLU A 345 -3.48 -2.45 4.19
CA GLU A 345 -3.84 -2.75 2.78
C GLU A 345 -2.64 -3.23 1.94
N GLU A 346 -1.44 -2.72 2.18
CA GLU A 346 -0.20 -3.09 1.48
C GLU A 346 0.28 -4.51 1.81
N GLN A 347 -0.15 -5.08 2.93
CA GLN A 347 0.25 -6.41 3.41
C GLN A 347 -0.70 -7.52 2.95
N ILE A 348 -1.74 -7.19 2.18
CA ILE A 348 -2.71 -8.16 1.68
C ILE A 348 -2.06 -9.03 0.61
N LEU A 349 -2.36 -10.33 0.63
CA LEU A 349 -1.92 -11.28 -0.38
C LEU A 349 -2.23 -10.80 -1.80
N ARG A 350 -1.22 -10.73 -2.67
CA ARG A 350 -1.39 -10.39 -4.08
C ARG A 350 -1.96 -11.57 -4.87
N LEU A 351 -2.68 -11.26 -5.94
CA LEU A 351 -3.14 -12.27 -6.90
C LEU A 351 -1.95 -12.82 -7.71
N GLU A 352 -1.98 -14.10 -8.01
CA GLU A 352 -0.89 -14.80 -8.67
C GLU A 352 -0.79 -14.46 -10.15
N SER A 353 -1.90 -14.53 -10.87
CA SER A 353 -2.00 -14.18 -12.29
C SER A 353 -3.44 -13.89 -12.67
N ASP A 354 -3.64 -13.33 -13.88
CA ASP A 354 -4.95 -13.20 -14.52
C ASP A 354 -5.47 -14.54 -15.09
N GLU A 355 -4.87 -15.67 -14.70
CA GLU A 355 -5.28 -16.97 -15.17
C GLU A 355 -6.68 -17.37 -14.67
N GLN A 356 -7.30 -18.26 -15.41
CA GLN A 356 -8.61 -18.81 -15.15
C GLN A 356 -8.60 -19.71 -13.90
N LEU A 357 -8.80 -19.10 -12.72
CA LEU A 357 -8.84 -19.77 -11.42
C LEU A 357 -10.26 -19.75 -10.85
N VAL A 358 -10.64 -20.81 -10.13
CA VAL A 358 -11.84 -20.79 -9.29
C VAL A 358 -11.59 -19.85 -8.11
N LYS A 359 -12.49 -18.88 -7.91
CA LYS A 359 -12.37 -17.85 -6.87
C LYS A 359 -13.07 -18.31 -5.59
N VAL A 360 -12.34 -18.49 -4.51
CA VAL A 360 -12.88 -18.68 -3.16
C VAL A 360 -12.83 -17.32 -2.47
N VAL A 361 -13.99 -16.75 -2.11
CA VAL A 361 -14.10 -15.36 -1.68
C VAL A 361 -14.92 -15.27 -0.39
N THR A 362 -14.51 -14.42 0.57
CA THR A 362 -15.41 -14.16 1.70
C THR A 362 -16.62 -13.38 1.23
N ILE A 363 -17.81 -13.69 1.80
CA ILE A 363 -19.05 -13.00 1.41
C ILE A 363 -18.88 -11.49 1.55
N HIS A 364 -18.20 -11.00 2.58
CA HIS A 364 -17.92 -9.57 2.78
C HIS A 364 -17.12 -8.96 1.60
N LYS A 365 -16.08 -9.64 1.14
CA LYS A 365 -15.25 -9.16 0.02
C LYS A 365 -15.97 -9.26 -1.33
N SER A 366 -16.96 -10.13 -1.44
CA SER A 366 -17.77 -10.26 -2.65
C SER A 366 -18.71 -9.08 -2.88
N LYS A 367 -18.91 -8.20 -1.89
CA LYS A 367 -19.76 -7.02 -2.04
C LYS A 367 -19.22 -6.10 -3.13
N GLY A 368 -20.10 -5.72 -4.07
CA GLY A 368 -19.70 -4.94 -5.25
C GLY A 368 -19.21 -5.77 -6.43
N LEU A 369 -18.81 -7.03 -6.22
CA LEU A 369 -18.39 -7.94 -7.27
C LEU A 369 -19.58 -8.77 -7.81
N GLU A 370 -19.36 -9.45 -8.93
CA GLU A 370 -20.34 -10.33 -9.58
C GLU A 370 -19.63 -11.51 -10.23
N TYR A 371 -20.30 -12.67 -10.26
CA TYR A 371 -19.74 -13.91 -10.79
C TYR A 371 -20.82 -14.66 -11.58
N ASP A 372 -20.40 -15.37 -12.62
CA ASP A 372 -21.33 -16.07 -13.48
C ASP A 372 -22.02 -17.23 -12.73
N LEU A 373 -21.25 -18.02 -11.99
CA LEU A 373 -21.71 -19.13 -11.17
C LEU A 373 -21.24 -18.98 -9.73
N VAL A 374 -22.15 -19.10 -8.76
CA VAL A 374 -21.85 -18.93 -7.33
C VAL A 374 -22.19 -20.17 -6.53
N PHE A 375 -21.26 -20.67 -5.75
CA PHE A 375 -21.44 -21.75 -4.81
C PHE A 375 -21.47 -21.23 -3.37
N LEU A 376 -22.45 -21.64 -2.59
CA LEU A 376 -22.68 -21.30 -1.19
C LEU A 376 -22.78 -22.59 -0.35
N PRO A 377 -21.73 -23.41 -0.28
CA PRO A 377 -21.82 -24.74 0.32
C PRO A 377 -22.10 -24.73 1.83
N PHE A 378 -21.84 -23.61 2.53
CA PHE A 378 -21.91 -23.56 4.00
C PHE A 378 -22.92 -22.53 4.54
N ILE A 379 -24.00 -22.31 3.82
CA ILE A 379 -24.95 -21.22 4.09
C ILE A 379 -25.77 -21.41 5.37
N CYS A 380 -25.87 -22.65 5.89
CA CYS A 380 -26.56 -22.96 7.14
C CYS A 380 -25.74 -22.71 8.40
N SER A 381 -24.45 -22.41 8.26
CA SER A 381 -23.59 -22.13 9.42
C SER A 381 -24.05 -20.84 10.14
N ALA A 382 -24.17 -20.90 11.45
CA ALA A 382 -24.46 -19.75 12.30
C ALA A 382 -23.54 -19.74 13.52
N LYS A 383 -23.27 -18.54 14.06
CA LYS A 383 -22.49 -18.34 15.28
C LYS A 383 -23.31 -17.49 16.25
N PRO A 384 -24.33 -18.07 16.94
CA PRO A 384 -25.16 -17.32 17.86
C PRO A 384 -24.35 -16.67 18.99
N VAL A 385 -24.83 -15.53 19.46
CA VAL A 385 -24.26 -14.83 20.62
C VAL A 385 -24.62 -15.60 21.88
N ASP A 386 -23.66 -15.91 22.75
CA ASP A 386 -23.85 -16.70 23.94
C ASP A 386 -23.41 -16.00 25.25
N GLY A 387 -23.05 -14.73 25.18
CA GLY A 387 -22.59 -13.95 26.32
C GLY A 387 -21.18 -14.33 26.86
N SER A 388 -20.49 -15.33 26.27
CA SER A 388 -19.15 -15.74 26.69
C SER A 388 -18.07 -14.74 26.22
N ARG A 389 -18.37 -13.93 25.22
CA ARG A 389 -17.47 -12.91 24.67
C ARG A 389 -17.85 -11.54 25.19
N LEU A 390 -16.98 -10.98 26.01
CA LEU A 390 -17.15 -9.64 26.55
C LEU A 390 -16.12 -8.67 25.95
N PRO A 391 -16.46 -7.40 25.79
CA PRO A 391 -17.73 -6.76 26.05
C PRO A 391 -18.84 -7.13 25.06
N LEU A 392 -20.11 -7.20 25.51
CA LEU A 392 -21.26 -7.39 24.63
C LEU A 392 -21.71 -6.02 24.10
N HIS A 393 -21.80 -5.91 22.76
CA HIS A 393 -22.32 -4.73 22.05
C HIS A 393 -23.78 -4.99 21.66
N TYR A 394 -24.64 -4.01 21.86
CA TYR A 394 -26.04 -4.04 21.45
C TYR A 394 -26.56 -2.61 21.23
N HIS A 395 -27.73 -2.45 20.61
CA HIS A 395 -28.38 -1.17 20.42
C HIS A 395 -29.71 -1.13 21.22
N ASP A 396 -30.02 0.04 21.77
CA ASP A 396 -31.32 0.26 22.43
C ASP A 396 -32.46 0.46 21.40
N GLU A 397 -33.69 0.67 21.90
CA GLU A 397 -34.89 0.90 21.07
C GLU A 397 -34.76 2.16 20.18
N HIS A 398 -33.86 3.08 20.50
CA HIS A 398 -33.58 4.28 19.71
C HIS A 398 -32.40 4.11 18.76
N GLY A 399 -31.82 2.90 18.64
CA GLY A 399 -30.68 2.60 17.79
C GLY A 399 -29.35 3.20 18.31
N LYS A 400 -29.24 3.50 19.61
CA LYS A 400 -28.00 3.95 20.22
C LYS A 400 -27.18 2.75 20.69
N SER A 401 -25.91 2.72 20.31
CA SER A 401 -24.99 1.66 20.70
C SER A 401 -24.63 1.69 22.18
N HIS A 402 -24.68 0.55 22.81
CA HIS A 402 -24.33 0.31 24.19
C HIS A 402 -23.37 -0.86 24.34
N VAL A 403 -22.67 -0.90 25.47
CA VAL A 403 -21.70 -1.95 25.83
C VAL A 403 -22.03 -2.49 27.20
N SER A 404 -22.12 -3.82 27.33
CA SER A 404 -22.34 -4.48 28.61
C SER A 404 -21.17 -5.41 28.93
N LEU A 405 -20.65 -5.29 30.16
CA LEU A 405 -19.66 -6.23 30.74
C LEU A 405 -20.32 -7.34 31.55
N ARG A 406 -21.64 -7.21 31.84
CA ARG A 406 -22.46 -8.20 32.56
C ARG A 406 -23.80 -8.33 31.85
N PRO A 407 -23.84 -9.00 30.69
CA PRO A 407 -25.08 -9.09 29.92
C PRO A 407 -26.12 -9.97 30.64
N THR A 408 -27.36 -9.52 30.59
CA THR A 408 -28.52 -10.36 30.98
C THR A 408 -28.95 -11.26 29.82
N PRO A 409 -29.75 -12.31 30.04
CA PRO A 409 -30.27 -13.15 28.98
C PRO A 409 -31.04 -12.36 27.88
N GLU A 410 -31.76 -11.28 28.27
CA GLU A 410 -32.49 -10.40 27.37
C GLU A 410 -31.52 -9.64 26.44
N LEU A 411 -30.43 -9.09 27.00
CA LEU A 411 -29.43 -8.39 26.21
C LEU A 411 -28.69 -9.34 25.25
N ILE A 412 -28.46 -10.59 25.68
CA ILE A 412 -27.85 -11.61 24.82
C ILE A 412 -28.79 -11.93 23.66
N ALA A 413 -30.11 -12.13 23.94
CA ALA A 413 -31.09 -12.37 22.91
C ALA A 413 -31.26 -11.19 21.93
N GLN A 414 -31.17 -9.95 22.44
CA GLN A 414 -31.19 -8.75 21.60
C GLN A 414 -29.98 -8.68 20.68
N ALA A 415 -28.77 -8.88 21.22
CA ALA A 415 -27.55 -8.91 20.42
C ALA A 415 -27.55 -10.05 19.38
N ASP A 416 -28.14 -11.22 19.72
CA ASP A 416 -28.26 -12.32 18.76
C ASP A 416 -29.28 -12.04 17.65
N ASN A 417 -30.38 -11.31 17.96
CA ASN A 417 -31.30 -10.81 16.94
C ASN A 417 -30.60 -9.82 15.97
N GLU A 418 -29.77 -8.92 16.48
CA GLU A 418 -28.99 -8.00 15.63
C GLU A 418 -28.00 -8.75 14.73
N ARG A 419 -27.31 -9.76 15.30
CA ARG A 419 -26.44 -10.67 14.54
C ARG A 419 -27.23 -11.40 13.44
N LEU A 420 -28.42 -11.95 13.74
CA LEU A 420 -29.23 -12.63 12.75
C LEU A 420 -29.72 -11.68 11.67
N ALA A 421 -30.07 -10.45 12.01
CA ALA A 421 -30.42 -9.41 11.03
C ALA A 421 -29.23 -9.05 10.12
N GLU A 422 -28.00 -9.04 10.64
CA GLU A 422 -26.80 -8.87 9.81
C GLU A 422 -26.54 -10.10 8.94
N ASP A 423 -26.67 -11.31 9.47
CA ASP A 423 -26.53 -12.55 8.71
C ASP A 423 -27.55 -12.66 7.55
N LEU A 424 -28.77 -12.14 7.72
CA LEU A 424 -29.78 -12.08 6.65
C LEU A 424 -29.36 -11.12 5.53
N ARG A 425 -28.80 -9.98 5.87
CA ARG A 425 -28.22 -9.05 4.90
C ARG A 425 -26.99 -9.66 4.19
N LEU A 426 -26.17 -10.39 4.94
CA LEU A 426 -25.02 -11.12 4.39
C LEU A 426 -25.47 -12.20 3.39
N LEU A 427 -26.54 -12.94 3.70
CA LEU A 427 -27.15 -13.91 2.78
C LEU A 427 -27.69 -13.22 1.52
N TYR A 428 -28.40 -12.10 1.67
CA TYR A 428 -28.89 -11.30 0.55
C TYR A 428 -27.74 -10.85 -0.37
N VAL A 429 -26.64 -10.34 0.20
CA VAL A 429 -25.45 -10.00 -0.55
C VAL A 429 -24.91 -11.22 -1.29
N ALA A 430 -24.79 -12.37 -0.63
CA ALA A 430 -24.24 -13.58 -1.24
C ALA A 430 -25.05 -14.06 -2.45
N LEU A 431 -26.38 -14.13 -2.32
CA LEU A 431 -27.29 -14.57 -3.39
C LEU A 431 -27.30 -13.59 -4.58
N THR A 432 -27.20 -12.29 -4.30
CA THR A 432 -27.15 -11.26 -5.37
C THR A 432 -25.81 -11.15 -6.07
N ARG A 433 -24.83 -12.02 -5.79
CA ARG A 433 -23.56 -12.08 -6.52
C ARG A 433 -23.62 -12.90 -7.80
N ALA A 434 -24.57 -13.84 -7.89
CA ALA A 434 -24.72 -14.72 -9.04
C ALA A 434 -25.37 -14.00 -10.23
N LYS A 435 -24.81 -14.20 -11.44
CA LYS A 435 -25.43 -13.73 -12.68
C LYS A 435 -26.41 -14.77 -13.24
N HIS A 436 -26.01 -16.02 -13.32
CA HIS A 436 -26.75 -17.09 -13.98
C HIS A 436 -27.27 -18.17 -13.05
N ALA A 437 -26.44 -18.70 -12.16
CA ALA A 437 -26.85 -19.74 -11.24
C ALA A 437 -26.12 -19.73 -9.90
N CYS A 438 -26.78 -20.22 -8.85
CA CYS A 438 -26.16 -20.46 -7.55
C CYS A 438 -26.57 -21.83 -6.97
N TRP A 439 -25.69 -22.41 -6.15
CA TRP A 439 -25.88 -23.67 -5.44
C TRP A 439 -25.75 -23.44 -3.93
N LEU A 440 -26.74 -23.84 -3.16
CA LEU A 440 -26.82 -23.66 -1.73
C LEU A 440 -26.72 -25.02 -1.02
N GLY A 441 -25.69 -25.25 -0.23
CA GLY A 441 -25.55 -26.44 0.60
C GLY A 441 -26.36 -26.32 1.89
N ILE A 442 -27.32 -27.18 2.08
CA ILE A 442 -28.33 -27.09 3.14
C ILE A 442 -28.34 -28.37 3.98
N ALA A 443 -28.26 -28.23 5.31
CA ALA A 443 -28.36 -29.32 6.26
C ALA A 443 -28.96 -28.84 7.58
N ASP A 444 -29.55 -29.75 8.33
CA ASP A 444 -29.93 -29.50 9.71
C ASP A 444 -28.69 -29.62 10.61
N LEU A 445 -28.40 -28.56 11.33
CA LEU A 445 -27.17 -28.41 12.13
C LEU A 445 -27.48 -28.43 13.64
N LYS A 446 -26.52 -28.98 14.40
CA LYS A 446 -26.51 -28.97 15.86
C LYS A 446 -25.34 -28.15 16.44
N ARG A 447 -25.48 -27.71 17.67
CA ARG A 447 -24.44 -27.03 18.44
C ARG A 447 -23.88 -27.95 19.53
N GLY A 448 -22.59 -28.16 19.52
CA GLY A 448 -21.92 -29.01 20.50
C GLY A 448 -22.45 -30.43 20.50
N ASN A 449 -22.71 -30.98 21.69
CA ASN A 449 -23.21 -32.35 21.87
C ASN A 449 -24.76 -32.45 21.91
N SER A 450 -25.47 -31.32 21.75
CA SER A 450 -26.92 -31.34 21.70
C SER A 450 -27.43 -31.99 20.41
N ASN A 451 -28.52 -32.74 20.49
CA ASN A 451 -29.20 -33.26 19.30
C ASN A 451 -30.37 -32.36 18.84
N SER A 452 -30.51 -31.16 19.38
CA SER A 452 -31.49 -30.18 18.91
C SER A 452 -30.98 -29.38 17.71
N SER A 453 -31.88 -29.17 16.74
CA SER A 453 -31.62 -28.33 15.57
C SER A 453 -31.37 -26.85 15.99
N VAL A 454 -30.36 -26.24 15.40
CA VAL A 454 -30.10 -24.82 15.51
C VAL A 454 -30.27 -24.08 14.17
N LEU A 455 -30.85 -24.72 13.19
CA LEU A 455 -31.01 -24.19 11.83
C LEU A 455 -31.78 -22.86 11.82
N HIS A 456 -32.82 -22.70 12.66
CA HIS A 456 -33.63 -21.48 12.78
C HIS A 456 -32.79 -20.25 13.24
N LEU A 457 -31.63 -20.47 13.82
CA LEU A 457 -30.67 -19.41 14.20
C LEU A 457 -29.74 -18.98 13.03
N SER A 458 -29.81 -19.66 11.89
CA SER A 458 -29.14 -19.27 10.67
C SER A 458 -30.01 -18.37 9.81
N ALA A 459 -29.41 -17.56 8.94
CA ALA A 459 -30.15 -16.69 8.03
C ALA A 459 -31.09 -17.48 7.11
N LEU A 460 -30.57 -18.56 6.49
CA LEU A 460 -31.40 -19.38 5.63
C LEU A 460 -32.53 -20.09 6.41
N GLY A 461 -32.24 -20.67 7.57
CA GLY A 461 -33.24 -21.32 8.40
C GLY A 461 -34.35 -20.36 8.86
N TYR A 462 -33.99 -19.09 9.14
CA TYR A 462 -34.98 -18.05 9.43
C TYR A 462 -35.90 -17.78 8.21
N LEU A 463 -35.32 -17.62 7.00
CA LEU A 463 -36.08 -17.37 5.78
C LEU A 463 -37.04 -18.53 5.44
N LEU A 464 -36.59 -19.78 5.61
CA LEU A 464 -37.40 -20.97 5.35
C LEU A 464 -38.56 -21.16 6.34
N GLY A 465 -38.28 -20.97 7.63
CA GLY A 465 -39.25 -21.25 8.70
C GLY A 465 -39.91 -20.01 9.32
N ALA A 466 -39.69 -18.80 8.79
CA ALA A 466 -40.12 -17.53 9.38
C ALA A 466 -39.78 -17.41 10.89
N GLY A 467 -38.60 -17.96 11.29
CA GLY A 467 -38.14 -17.99 12.69
C GLY A 467 -38.67 -19.17 13.52
N ALA A 468 -39.49 -20.06 12.93
CA ALA A 468 -39.91 -21.29 13.61
C ALA A 468 -38.75 -22.28 13.75
N SER A 469 -38.71 -22.97 14.90
CA SER A 469 -37.76 -24.04 15.11
C SER A 469 -38.12 -25.27 14.27
N LEU A 470 -37.12 -25.92 13.65
CA LEU A 470 -37.30 -27.19 12.98
C LEU A 470 -37.53 -28.26 14.04
N GLY A 471 -38.71 -28.93 14.04
CA GLY A 471 -39.00 -29.97 15.00
C GLY A 471 -38.17 -31.23 14.81
N GLU A 472 -38.23 -31.78 13.62
CA GLU A 472 -37.47 -32.98 13.20
C GLU A 472 -36.65 -32.67 11.93
N SER A 473 -35.48 -33.26 11.77
CA SER A 473 -34.58 -33.06 10.60
C SER A 473 -35.30 -33.38 9.28
N ALA A 474 -36.20 -34.36 9.27
CA ALA A 474 -37.01 -34.73 8.11
C ALA A 474 -37.95 -33.60 7.63
N GLY A 475 -38.32 -32.67 8.53
CA GLY A 475 -39.16 -31.52 8.21
C GLY A 475 -38.48 -30.51 7.28
N LEU A 476 -37.13 -30.51 7.21
CA LEU A 476 -36.37 -29.62 6.35
C LEU A 476 -36.67 -29.83 4.86
N ALA A 477 -36.78 -31.11 4.43
CA ALA A 477 -37.13 -31.43 3.05
C ALA A 477 -38.47 -30.80 2.63
N ARG A 478 -39.42 -30.77 3.53
CA ARG A 478 -40.74 -30.16 3.27
C ARG A 478 -40.63 -28.66 3.07
N TRP A 479 -39.89 -27.95 3.94
CA TRP A 479 -39.67 -26.51 3.78
C TRP A 479 -38.99 -26.15 2.44
N LEU A 480 -38.04 -26.98 2.01
CA LEU A 480 -37.35 -26.79 0.73
C LEU A 480 -38.24 -27.04 -0.48
N LEU A 481 -39.10 -28.08 -0.42
CA LEU A 481 -40.08 -28.39 -1.45
C LEU A 481 -41.20 -27.32 -1.52
N ASP A 482 -41.67 -26.82 -0.39
CA ASP A 482 -42.63 -25.72 -0.34
C ASP A 482 -42.05 -24.46 -0.99
N LEU A 483 -40.76 -24.15 -0.77
CA LEU A 483 -40.07 -23.04 -1.43
C LEU A 483 -39.94 -23.27 -2.94
N GLN A 484 -39.57 -24.48 -3.41
CA GLN A 484 -39.48 -24.83 -4.82
C GLN A 484 -40.85 -24.70 -5.53
N ALA A 485 -41.92 -25.20 -4.92
CA ALA A 485 -43.26 -25.24 -5.52
C ALA A 485 -43.79 -23.88 -5.93
N GLY A 486 -43.29 -22.81 -5.32
CA GLY A 486 -43.70 -21.41 -5.63
C GLY A 486 -42.87 -20.75 -6.73
N CYS A 487 -41.75 -21.35 -7.21
CA CYS A 487 -40.83 -20.69 -8.15
C CYS A 487 -40.12 -21.69 -9.07
N PRO A 488 -40.37 -21.71 -10.40
CA PRO A 488 -39.72 -22.61 -11.33
C PRO A 488 -38.22 -22.33 -11.51
N ALA A 489 -37.72 -21.20 -11.08
CA ALA A 489 -36.31 -20.84 -11.11
C ALA A 489 -35.51 -21.48 -9.95
N ILE A 490 -36.17 -22.15 -9.02
CA ILE A 490 -35.59 -22.86 -7.86
C ILE A 490 -35.74 -24.37 -8.07
N ASP A 491 -34.63 -25.11 -7.90
CA ASP A 491 -34.65 -26.58 -7.90
C ASP A 491 -34.22 -27.11 -6.54
N TYR A 492 -34.83 -28.21 -6.12
CA TYR A 492 -34.50 -29.01 -4.95
C TYR A 492 -33.89 -30.33 -5.34
N ALA A 493 -32.71 -30.61 -4.87
CA ALA A 493 -32.05 -31.89 -5.04
C ALA A 493 -31.30 -32.31 -3.76
N GLN A 494 -31.07 -33.63 -3.63
CA GLN A 494 -30.14 -34.09 -2.62
C GLN A 494 -28.71 -33.69 -3.01
N VAL A 495 -27.86 -33.50 -2.02
CA VAL A 495 -26.43 -33.24 -2.26
C VAL A 495 -25.84 -34.35 -3.13
N PRO A 496 -25.16 -34.04 -4.24
CA PRO A 496 -24.52 -35.02 -5.07
C PRO A 496 -23.48 -35.81 -4.28
N GLU A 497 -23.35 -37.10 -4.57
CA GLU A 497 -22.31 -37.92 -3.96
C GLU A 497 -20.91 -37.42 -4.38
N ALA A 498 -20.03 -37.28 -3.40
CA ALA A 498 -18.64 -36.96 -3.67
C ALA A 498 -17.92 -38.05 -4.45
N GLN A 499 -17.38 -37.70 -5.61
CA GLN A 499 -16.65 -38.66 -6.48
C GLN A 499 -15.20 -38.22 -6.62
N PRO A 500 -14.25 -39.17 -6.79
CA PRO A 500 -12.83 -38.85 -6.99
C PRO A 500 -12.50 -38.50 -8.45
N ILE A 501 -13.36 -37.70 -9.09
CA ILE A 501 -13.13 -37.24 -10.46
C ILE A 501 -12.10 -36.10 -10.48
N VAL A 502 -11.29 -36.07 -11.53
CA VAL A 502 -10.20 -35.07 -11.66
C VAL A 502 -10.42 -34.19 -12.89
N PHE A 503 -10.16 -32.94 -12.72
CA PHE A 503 -10.11 -31.96 -13.81
C PHE A 503 -8.72 -31.97 -14.42
N HIS A 504 -8.64 -32.14 -15.72
CA HIS A 504 -7.40 -32.00 -16.48
C HIS A 504 -7.51 -30.74 -17.34
N PRO A 505 -6.83 -29.65 -16.95
CA PRO A 505 -6.86 -28.44 -17.74
C PRO A 505 -6.34 -28.73 -19.16
N PRO A 506 -6.92 -28.10 -20.21
CA PRO A 506 -6.46 -28.31 -21.55
C PRO A 506 -4.96 -27.98 -21.62
N ARG A 507 -4.16 -28.90 -22.12
CA ARG A 507 -2.75 -28.64 -22.40
C ARG A 507 -2.70 -27.57 -23.47
N ASN A 508 -2.22 -26.42 -23.11
CA ASN A 508 -1.94 -25.37 -24.07
C ASN A 508 -0.72 -25.84 -24.88
N GLU A 509 -0.95 -26.50 -26.01
CA GLU A 509 0.08 -26.90 -26.98
C GLU A 509 0.59 -25.69 -27.77
N ALA A 510 0.47 -24.48 -27.17
CA ALA A 510 1.13 -23.33 -27.74
C ALA A 510 2.61 -23.66 -27.86
N THR A 511 3.06 -23.90 -29.07
CA THR A 511 4.49 -23.98 -29.40
C THR A 511 5.14 -22.71 -28.85
N LEU A 512 5.81 -22.84 -27.71
CA LEU A 512 6.56 -21.76 -27.12
C LEU A 512 7.57 -21.32 -28.16
N ARG A 513 7.37 -20.13 -28.73
CA ARG A 513 8.38 -19.51 -29.56
C ARG A 513 9.56 -19.14 -28.66
N ALA A 514 10.76 -19.18 -29.24
CA ALA A 514 11.93 -18.66 -28.54
C ALA A 514 11.63 -17.23 -28.00
N PRO A 515 12.11 -16.87 -26.79
CA PRO A 515 11.86 -15.55 -26.23
C PRO A 515 12.32 -14.50 -27.24
N LEU A 516 11.50 -13.48 -27.44
CA LEU A 516 11.87 -12.31 -28.23
C LEU A 516 13.01 -11.62 -27.47
N LEU A 517 14.24 -11.92 -27.88
CA LEU A 517 15.41 -11.20 -27.35
C LEU A 517 15.34 -9.76 -27.87
N PRO A 518 15.47 -8.76 -27.00
CA PRO A 518 15.48 -7.38 -27.42
C PRO A 518 16.66 -7.18 -28.41
N LYS A 519 16.35 -6.74 -29.62
CA LYS A 519 17.36 -6.40 -30.65
C LYS A 519 18.15 -5.13 -30.29
N ARG A 520 17.63 -4.34 -29.35
CA ARG A 520 18.33 -3.22 -28.73
C ARG A 520 19.20 -3.76 -27.61
N LYS A 521 20.51 -3.47 -27.68
CA LYS A 521 21.33 -3.45 -26.49
C LYS A 521 20.75 -2.36 -25.56
N ALA A 522 20.66 -2.60 -24.25
CA ALA A 522 20.44 -1.54 -23.29
C ALA A 522 21.57 -0.51 -23.56
N ALA A 523 21.25 0.55 -24.29
CA ALA A 523 22.29 1.33 -24.94
C ALA A 523 22.97 2.30 -23.99
N GLU A 524 22.33 2.65 -22.87
CA GLU A 524 22.81 3.73 -22.00
C GLU A 524 22.39 3.47 -20.56
N ASN A 525 23.31 3.62 -19.63
CA ASN A 525 23.00 3.74 -18.23
C ASN A 525 22.24 5.06 -18.04
N TRP A 526 20.92 4.99 -17.88
CA TRP A 526 20.08 6.13 -17.59
C TRP A 526 19.69 6.10 -16.11
N TRP A 527 19.93 7.18 -15.39
CA TRP A 527 19.66 7.27 -13.97
C TRP A 527 19.29 8.69 -13.54
N ILE A 528 18.76 8.83 -12.34
CA ILE A 528 18.45 10.12 -11.75
C ILE A 528 19.60 10.48 -10.82
N ALA A 529 20.31 11.54 -11.14
CA ALA A 529 21.43 12.04 -10.36
C ALA A 529 21.02 13.23 -9.51
N SER A 530 21.76 13.45 -8.41
CA SER A 530 21.66 14.66 -7.58
C SER A 530 23.05 15.26 -7.36
N TYR A 531 23.11 16.41 -6.68
CA TYR A 531 24.36 17.03 -6.29
C TYR A 531 25.26 16.05 -5.50
N SER A 532 24.69 15.25 -4.61
CA SER A 532 25.45 14.25 -3.86
C SER A 532 26.18 13.22 -4.73
N ALA A 533 25.70 12.95 -5.94
CA ALA A 533 26.35 12.09 -6.91
C ALA A 533 27.65 12.69 -7.50
N LEU A 534 27.90 13.98 -7.32
CA LEU A 534 29.09 14.70 -7.77
C LEU A 534 30.16 14.82 -6.68
N ARG A 535 29.81 14.47 -5.43
CA ARG A 535 30.70 14.63 -4.28
C ARG A 535 31.89 13.66 -4.33
N ILE A 536 32.97 14.12 -3.84
CA ILE A 536 34.34 13.63 -3.93
C ILE A 536 34.58 12.39 -3.08
N GLY A 537 35.45 11.55 -3.64
CA GLY A 537 35.98 10.34 -3.10
C GLY A 537 36.15 10.23 -1.60
N ASP A 538 35.37 9.38 -1.02
CA ASP A 538 35.71 8.31 -0.11
C ASP A 538 34.61 7.25 -0.18
N SER A 539 34.97 6.14 -0.80
CA SER A 539 34.33 4.80 -0.69
C SER A 539 32.83 4.75 -0.37
N MET A 540 31.97 5.35 -1.17
CA MET A 540 30.54 5.05 -1.13
C MET A 540 30.17 4.21 -2.36
N SER A 541 29.58 3.04 -2.08
CA SER A 541 29.05 2.09 -3.05
C SER A 541 28.07 2.73 -4.04
N ALA A 542 28.06 2.26 -5.28
CA ALA A 542 27.15 2.70 -6.35
C ALA A 542 25.65 2.72 -5.99
N ALA A 543 25.25 2.07 -4.90
CA ALA A 543 23.87 2.06 -4.39
C ALA A 543 23.42 3.39 -3.73
N THR A 544 24.37 4.30 -3.44
CA THR A 544 24.10 5.62 -2.82
C THR A 544 24.03 6.77 -3.83
N LEU A 545 24.08 6.49 -5.12
CA LEU A 545 24.06 7.49 -6.18
C LEU A 545 22.66 7.89 -6.65
N GLU A 546 21.60 7.35 -6.05
CA GLU A 546 20.25 7.77 -6.37
C GLU A 546 19.93 9.17 -5.80
N ALA A 547 19.22 9.97 -6.59
CA ALA A 547 18.79 11.29 -6.15
C ALA A 547 17.85 11.16 -4.94
N PRO A 548 17.97 12.05 -3.95
CA PRO A 548 17.09 12.03 -2.80
C PRO A 548 15.63 12.20 -3.23
N GLU A 549 14.73 11.42 -2.64
CA GLU A 549 13.30 11.44 -2.98
C GLU A 549 12.58 12.66 -2.38
N SER A 550 13.16 13.27 -1.35
CA SER A 550 12.56 14.40 -0.64
C SER A 550 13.62 15.44 -0.24
N PRO A 551 13.21 16.69 0.04
CA PRO A 551 14.09 17.73 0.58
C PRO A 551 14.80 17.29 1.87
N GLN A 552 14.11 16.56 2.75
CA GLN A 552 14.69 16.06 4.01
C GLN A 552 15.78 15.03 3.77
N ALA A 553 15.61 14.16 2.77
CA ALA A 553 16.65 13.20 2.39
C ALA A 553 17.88 13.92 1.83
N GLN A 554 17.72 14.96 1.02
CA GLN A 554 18.84 15.78 0.53
C GLN A 554 19.58 16.47 1.68
N LYS A 555 18.88 17.02 2.66
CA LYS A 555 19.48 17.66 3.83
C LYS A 555 20.30 16.70 4.68
N LEU A 556 19.88 15.44 4.81
CA LEU A 556 20.67 14.40 5.49
C LEU A 556 22.00 14.09 4.77
N PHE A 557 22.03 14.21 3.44
CA PHE A 557 23.24 14.03 2.65
C PHE A 557 24.15 15.27 2.63
N ASP A 558 23.57 16.47 2.71
CA ASP A 558 24.30 17.72 2.64
C ASP A 558 24.86 18.17 4.00
N ASP A 559 24.27 17.70 5.12
CA ASP A 559 24.74 17.98 6.46
C ASP A 559 26.00 17.20 6.82
N GLU A 560 26.84 17.84 7.64
CA GLU A 560 28.17 17.44 8.04
C GLU A 560 28.38 15.94 8.29
N ARG A 561 29.43 15.36 7.70
CA ARG A 561 30.03 14.12 8.21
C ARG A 561 30.39 14.32 9.69
N LEU A 562 29.94 13.41 10.54
CA LEU A 562 30.38 13.38 11.93
C LEU A 562 31.91 13.29 11.95
N ASP A 563 32.57 14.32 12.46
CA ASP A 563 33.94 14.21 12.88
C ASP A 563 33.98 13.14 13.99
N PRO A 564 34.66 12.00 13.78
CA PRO A 564 34.69 10.91 14.79
C PRO A 564 35.28 11.34 16.12
N ASP A 565 36.06 12.44 16.15
CA ASP A 565 36.77 12.97 17.33
C ASP A 565 36.03 14.16 17.98
N ALA A 566 34.86 14.56 17.49
CA ALA A 566 34.09 15.62 18.12
C ALA A 566 33.52 15.15 19.48
N PRO A 567 33.73 15.89 20.56
CA PRO A 567 33.23 15.48 21.89
C PRO A 567 31.71 15.41 21.87
N ARG A 568 31.17 14.22 22.18
CA ARG A 568 29.74 13.96 22.37
C ARG A 568 29.26 14.51 23.73
N GLU A 569 29.49 15.77 24.03
CA GLU A 569 28.86 16.39 25.19
C GLU A 569 27.48 16.92 24.81
N VAL A 570 26.47 16.18 25.27
CA VAL A 570 25.11 16.68 25.39
C VAL A 570 25.11 17.75 26.48
N ALA A 571 25.37 19.00 26.10
CA ALA A 571 25.18 20.11 27.01
C ALA A 571 23.67 20.28 27.28
N ALA A 572 23.25 19.86 28.46
CA ALA A 572 21.84 19.81 28.88
C ALA A 572 21.21 21.19 29.15
N SER A 573 21.86 22.34 28.84
CA SER A 573 21.30 23.66 29.18
C SER A 573 21.80 24.77 28.27
N GLY A 574 20.86 25.57 27.82
CA GLY A 574 20.94 26.73 26.94
C GLY A 574 22.20 27.57 27.01
N GLY A 575 22.66 27.94 25.83
CA GLY A 575 23.82 28.75 25.58
C GLY A 575 23.67 29.47 24.24
N ASP A 576 24.79 29.91 23.68
CA ASP A 576 24.86 30.45 22.35
C ASP A 576 24.55 29.39 21.26
N ILE A 577 24.07 29.77 20.09
CA ILE A 577 23.80 28.90 18.94
C ILE A 577 25.02 28.07 18.51
N HIS A 578 26.24 28.54 18.74
CA HIS A 578 27.50 27.85 18.46
C HIS A 578 27.68 26.58 19.30
N ARG A 579 27.02 26.50 20.46
CA ARG A 579 27.02 25.32 21.35
C ARG A 579 25.84 24.37 21.08
N PHE A 580 24.91 24.75 20.19
CA PHE A 580 23.82 23.86 19.79
C PHE A 580 24.42 22.58 19.17
N PRO A 581 23.85 21.38 19.41
CA PRO A 581 24.39 20.12 18.90
C PRO A 581 24.72 20.17 17.41
N ARG A 582 25.72 19.39 17.00
CA ARG A 582 26.21 19.30 15.61
C ARG A 582 25.77 18.01 14.96
N GLY A 583 25.82 17.98 13.63
CA GLY A 583 25.53 16.79 12.83
C GLY A 583 24.18 16.86 12.10
N PRO A 584 23.83 15.81 11.31
CA PRO A 584 22.71 15.82 10.38
C PRO A 584 21.36 16.13 11.05
N ASN A 585 21.06 15.51 12.19
CA ASN A 585 19.78 15.71 12.87
C ASN A 585 19.57 17.16 13.39
N PRO A 586 20.55 17.81 14.06
CA PRO A 586 20.48 19.22 14.40
C PRO A 586 20.41 20.13 13.18
N GLY A 587 21.15 19.81 12.11
CA GLY A 587 21.08 20.55 10.85
C GLY A 587 19.68 20.53 10.25
N THR A 588 19.15 19.36 10.00
CA THR A 588 17.76 19.19 9.51
C THR A 588 16.72 19.87 10.39
N PHE A 589 16.98 19.96 11.70
CA PHE A 589 16.09 20.66 12.62
C PHE A 589 16.11 22.18 12.39
N LEU A 590 17.29 22.79 12.19
CA LEU A 590 17.41 24.21 11.89
C LEU A 590 16.78 24.56 10.54
N HIS A 591 16.99 23.74 9.50
CA HIS A 591 16.31 23.86 8.20
C HIS A 591 14.79 23.78 8.35
N GLY A 592 14.27 22.80 9.10
CA GLY A 592 12.83 22.66 9.34
C GLY A 592 12.17 23.81 10.12
N LEU A 593 12.96 24.59 10.89
CA LEU A 593 12.48 25.83 11.50
C LEU A 593 12.33 26.95 10.47
N LEU A 594 13.26 27.04 9.51
CA LEU A 594 13.21 28.03 8.43
C LEU A 594 12.14 27.71 7.39
N GLU A 595 11.99 26.44 7.06
CA GLU A 595 10.91 25.92 6.21
C GLU A 595 9.54 26.31 6.80
N TRP A 596 9.31 26.01 8.08
CA TRP A 596 8.09 26.42 8.77
C TRP A 596 7.90 27.95 8.76
N ALA A 597 8.96 28.73 9.04
CA ALA A 597 8.86 30.18 9.03
C ALA A 597 8.52 30.70 7.62
N GLY A 598 9.01 30.06 6.57
CA GLY A 598 8.66 30.37 5.18
C GLY A 598 7.22 30.02 4.83
N GLU A 599 6.70 28.89 5.31
CA GLU A 599 5.28 28.53 5.18
C GLU A 599 4.35 29.54 5.85
N GLU A 600 4.76 30.11 6.99
CA GLU A 600 4.03 31.17 7.72
C GLU A 600 4.29 32.61 7.17
N GLY A 601 5.02 32.71 6.06
CA GLY A 601 5.26 34.01 5.38
C GLY A 601 6.49 34.78 5.84
N PHE A 602 7.39 34.21 6.62
CA PHE A 602 8.57 34.82 7.26
C PHE A 602 8.29 36.00 8.20
N ASN A 603 7.08 36.54 8.18
CA ASN A 603 6.67 37.64 9.08
C ASN A 603 5.99 37.09 10.33
N VAL A 604 6.72 36.29 11.09
CA VAL A 604 6.21 35.55 12.24
C VAL A 604 6.41 36.33 13.53
N THR A 605 5.38 36.36 14.40
CA THR A 605 5.50 37.03 15.71
C THR A 605 6.41 36.27 16.68
N PRO A 606 7.06 36.95 17.64
CA PRO A 606 7.92 36.30 18.63
C PRO A 606 7.21 35.20 19.39
N GLU A 607 5.94 35.34 19.72
CA GLU A 607 5.13 34.36 20.44
C GLU A 607 4.88 33.11 19.59
N ALA A 608 4.64 33.27 18.28
CA ALA A 608 4.47 32.20 17.36
C ALA A 608 5.77 31.41 17.15
N ILE A 609 6.90 32.09 17.09
CA ILE A 609 8.24 31.49 17.02
C ILE A 609 8.50 30.66 18.27
N GLU A 610 8.29 31.21 19.47
CA GLU A 610 8.52 30.52 20.72
C GLU A 610 7.64 29.26 20.83
N LYS A 611 6.37 29.34 20.46
CA LYS A 611 5.44 28.21 20.43
C LYS A 611 5.89 27.12 19.45
N ALA A 612 6.29 27.49 18.24
CA ALA A 612 6.69 26.53 17.21
C ALA A 612 8.02 25.86 17.54
N VAL A 613 9.01 26.61 18.00
CA VAL A 613 10.31 26.10 18.48
C VAL A 613 10.09 25.21 19.70
N GLY A 614 9.27 25.63 20.67
CA GLY A 614 8.97 24.85 21.87
C GLY A 614 8.34 23.50 21.56
N ALA A 615 7.34 23.48 20.69
CA ALA A 615 6.69 22.24 20.28
C ALA A 615 7.66 21.26 19.59
N ARG A 616 8.62 21.75 18.82
CA ARG A 616 9.60 20.92 18.11
C ARG A 616 10.76 20.47 19.01
N CYS A 617 11.21 21.33 19.92
CA CYS A 617 12.24 21.02 20.92
C CYS A 617 11.76 19.95 21.91
N ASN A 618 10.52 20.08 22.42
CA ASN A 618 9.94 19.12 23.36
C ASN A 618 9.86 17.70 22.80
N ARG A 619 9.68 17.55 21.50
CA ARG A 619 9.68 16.22 20.83
C ARG A 619 11.07 15.58 20.77
N ARG A 620 12.14 16.34 20.97
CA ARG A 620 13.54 15.91 20.85
C ARG A 620 14.31 15.99 22.16
N ASN A 621 13.66 16.30 23.26
CA ASN A 621 14.28 16.55 24.58
C ASN A 621 15.33 17.69 24.53
N TRP A 622 15.02 18.75 23.82
CA TRP A 622 15.87 19.94 23.66
C TRP A 622 15.25 21.20 24.31
N GLU A 623 14.47 21.02 25.37
CA GLU A 623 13.75 22.09 26.06
C GLU A 623 14.68 23.25 26.49
N GLY A 624 15.91 22.93 26.91
CA GLY A 624 16.93 23.90 27.31
C GLY A 624 17.37 24.86 26.19
N TRP A 625 17.03 24.55 24.93
CA TRP A 625 17.41 25.36 23.75
C TRP A 625 16.30 26.26 23.21
N ILE A 626 15.10 26.21 23.77
CA ILE A 626 13.93 26.95 23.26
C ILE A 626 14.22 28.46 23.17
N ILE A 627 14.73 29.06 24.24
CA ILE A 627 15.03 30.52 24.30
C ILE A 627 16.10 30.90 23.26
N THR A 628 17.18 30.12 23.19
CA THR A 628 18.28 30.34 22.26
C THR A 628 17.82 30.27 20.81
N LEU A 629 17.11 29.20 20.45
CA LEU A 629 16.64 28.98 19.08
C LEU A 629 15.53 29.96 18.67
N SER A 630 14.64 30.32 19.59
CA SER A 630 13.62 31.34 19.31
C SER A 630 14.25 32.72 19.09
N GLY A 631 15.23 33.11 19.92
CA GLY A 631 15.98 34.34 19.73
C GLY A 631 16.86 34.37 18.48
N TRP A 632 17.46 33.22 18.12
CA TRP A 632 18.22 33.04 16.90
C TRP A 632 17.32 33.17 15.67
N LEU A 633 16.19 32.43 15.61
CA LEU A 633 15.27 32.46 14.47
C LEU A 633 14.69 33.90 14.28
N GLY A 634 14.21 34.53 15.36
CA GLY A 634 13.67 35.89 15.29
C GLY A 634 14.71 36.90 14.80
N HIS A 635 16.00 36.75 15.17
CA HIS A 635 17.09 37.57 14.68
C HIS A 635 17.35 37.33 13.18
N LEU A 636 17.49 36.08 12.76
CA LEU A 636 17.76 35.70 11.37
C LEU A 636 16.67 36.21 10.41
N LEU A 637 15.41 36.17 10.79
CA LEU A 637 14.31 36.65 9.95
C LEU A 637 14.39 38.17 9.66
N GLN A 638 15.01 38.93 10.55
CA GLN A 638 15.15 40.38 10.44
C GLN A 638 16.55 40.81 9.94
N THR A 639 17.48 39.88 9.84
CA THR A 639 18.86 40.15 9.44
C THR A 639 18.90 40.65 7.99
N PRO A 640 19.56 41.82 7.71
CA PRO A 640 19.75 42.32 6.35
C PRO A 640 20.80 41.46 5.63
N LEU A 641 20.38 40.63 4.73
CA LEU A 641 21.24 39.71 3.96
C LEU A 641 21.73 40.40 2.68
N PRO A 642 23.00 40.22 2.28
CA PRO A 642 23.55 40.85 1.10
C PRO A 642 22.96 40.28 -0.19
N VAL A 643 22.61 41.16 -1.13
CA VAL A 643 22.20 40.85 -2.48
C VAL A 643 22.92 41.76 -3.48
N ASP A 644 22.82 41.48 -4.78
CA ASP A 644 23.57 42.20 -5.82
C ASP A 644 23.50 43.73 -5.72
N ASN A 645 22.35 44.29 -5.37
CA ASN A 645 22.09 45.71 -5.29
C ASN A 645 21.62 46.21 -3.90
N GLY A 646 22.16 45.66 -2.80
CA GLY A 646 21.77 46.10 -1.48
C GLY A 646 21.60 45.00 -0.46
N HIS A 647 20.55 45.06 0.32
CA HIS A 647 20.25 44.08 1.36
C HIS A 647 18.76 43.77 1.37
N VAL A 648 18.41 42.54 1.68
CA VAL A 648 17.05 42.06 1.88
C VAL A 648 16.97 41.23 3.16
N SER A 649 15.91 41.33 3.92
CA SER A 649 15.64 40.47 5.06
C SER A 649 14.59 39.42 4.69
N LEU A 650 14.65 38.22 5.32
CA LEU A 650 13.68 37.17 5.03
C LEU A 650 12.25 37.62 5.28
N ASN A 651 11.98 38.36 6.35
CA ASN A 651 10.65 38.89 6.64
C ASN A 651 10.20 40.02 5.68
N GLY A 652 11.11 40.58 4.86
CA GLY A 652 10.82 41.57 3.81
C GLY A 652 10.50 40.95 2.45
N LEU A 653 10.66 39.65 2.26
CA LEU A 653 10.40 38.97 0.99
C LEU A 653 8.91 38.99 0.63
N GLN A 654 8.60 39.40 -0.60
CA GLN A 654 7.22 39.43 -1.12
C GLN A 654 6.92 38.25 -2.05
N GLN A 655 7.88 37.84 -2.85
CA GLN A 655 7.77 36.73 -3.78
C GLN A 655 8.91 35.76 -3.52
N TYR A 656 8.56 34.56 -3.05
CA TYR A 656 9.53 33.51 -2.77
C TYR A 656 8.88 32.13 -2.87
N GLN A 657 9.72 31.10 -2.98
CA GLN A 657 9.35 29.71 -2.92
C GLN A 657 10.37 28.95 -2.07
N ILE A 658 9.88 28.26 -1.07
CA ILE A 658 10.67 27.35 -0.23
C ILE A 658 10.72 25.97 -0.87
N GLU A 659 11.79 25.22 -0.62
CA GLU A 659 11.96 23.83 -1.03
C GLU A 659 11.64 23.61 -2.52
N MET A 660 12.14 24.49 -3.40
CA MET A 660 11.86 24.40 -4.83
C MET A 660 12.51 23.17 -5.43
N GLU A 661 11.70 22.18 -5.77
CA GLU A 661 12.15 20.99 -6.50
C GLU A 661 12.42 21.34 -7.97
N PHE A 662 13.55 20.86 -8.50
CA PHE A 662 13.86 21.02 -9.90
C PHE A 662 14.30 19.72 -10.55
N TRP A 663 14.00 19.58 -11.83
CA TRP A 663 14.41 18.47 -12.68
C TRP A 663 14.87 18.99 -14.02
N PHE A 664 16.02 18.51 -14.49
CA PHE A 664 16.45 18.78 -15.86
C PHE A 664 17.25 17.63 -16.47
N ALA A 665 17.17 17.51 -17.80
CA ALA A 665 17.86 16.46 -18.52
C ALA A 665 19.38 16.65 -18.49
N SER A 666 20.11 15.54 -18.35
CA SER A 666 21.56 15.45 -18.50
C SER A 666 21.90 14.45 -19.61
N HIS A 667 22.61 14.91 -20.62
CA HIS A 667 22.96 14.11 -21.79
C HIS A 667 24.46 13.82 -21.81
N LYS A 668 24.88 12.69 -21.21
CA LYS A 668 26.29 12.22 -21.18
C LYS A 668 27.26 13.30 -20.66
N VAL A 669 26.87 13.97 -19.57
CA VAL A 669 27.68 15.04 -18.97
C VAL A 669 28.90 14.43 -18.28
N ASP A 670 30.06 14.79 -18.73
CA ASP A 670 31.34 14.44 -18.07
C ASP A 670 31.53 15.35 -16.84
N VAL A 671 31.48 14.76 -15.65
CA VAL A 671 31.63 15.50 -14.39
C VAL A 671 32.98 16.17 -14.27
N LEU A 672 34.06 15.61 -14.81
CA LEU A 672 35.36 16.27 -14.82
C LEU A 672 35.40 17.51 -15.70
N ALA A 673 34.66 17.50 -16.84
CA ALA A 673 34.52 18.69 -17.67
C ALA A 673 33.66 19.76 -16.99
N LEU A 674 32.63 19.36 -16.28
CA LEU A 674 31.80 20.25 -15.44
C LEU A 674 32.63 20.87 -14.34
N ASP A 675 33.37 20.07 -13.58
CA ASP A 675 34.24 20.53 -12.49
C ASP A 675 35.31 21.51 -12.98
N LYS A 676 35.96 21.20 -14.08
CA LYS A 676 36.95 22.09 -14.69
C LYS A 676 36.34 23.45 -15.06
N LEU A 677 35.14 23.46 -15.60
CA LEU A 677 34.44 24.69 -15.96
C LEU A 677 34.13 25.54 -14.72
N VAL A 678 33.59 24.90 -13.67
CA VAL A 678 33.29 25.58 -12.40
C VAL A 678 34.58 26.14 -11.76
N CYS A 679 35.65 25.34 -11.68
CA CYS A 679 36.93 25.76 -11.14
C CYS A 679 37.53 26.97 -11.90
N GLN A 680 37.30 27.06 -13.20
CA GLN A 680 37.84 28.13 -14.04
C GLN A 680 37.14 29.48 -13.79
N TYR A 681 35.86 29.49 -13.45
CA TYR A 681 35.02 30.71 -13.38
C TYR A 681 34.64 31.11 -11.95
N THR A 682 34.95 30.28 -10.94
CA THR A 682 34.64 30.55 -9.53
C THR A 682 35.95 30.65 -8.71
N HIS A 683 35.93 31.45 -7.65
CA HIS A 683 37.01 31.61 -6.67
C HIS A 683 38.38 31.81 -7.32
N ASN A 684 38.44 32.66 -8.36
CA ASN A 684 39.70 33.02 -9.07
C ASN A 684 40.55 31.81 -9.50
N GLY A 685 39.96 30.66 -9.76
CA GLY A 685 40.64 29.44 -10.19
C GLY A 685 41.44 28.73 -9.10
N VAL A 686 41.17 29.01 -7.83
CA VAL A 686 41.85 28.34 -6.69
C VAL A 686 41.68 26.83 -6.82
N SER A 687 42.79 26.09 -6.66
CA SER A 687 42.79 24.63 -6.69
C SER A 687 41.97 24.07 -5.53
N ARG A 688 41.12 23.09 -5.82
CA ARG A 688 40.23 22.41 -4.89
C ARG A 688 40.15 20.92 -5.21
N VAL A 689 39.58 20.14 -4.33
CA VAL A 689 39.47 18.69 -4.53
C VAL A 689 38.63 18.39 -5.78
N ALA A 690 39.15 17.58 -6.72
CA ALA A 690 38.48 17.25 -7.97
C ALA A 690 37.24 16.38 -7.72
N ALA A 691 36.19 16.59 -8.53
CA ALA A 691 35.03 15.72 -8.54
C ALA A 691 35.39 14.32 -9.07
N GLU A 692 34.61 13.30 -8.72
CA GLU A 692 34.78 11.95 -9.25
C GLU A 692 34.50 11.86 -10.75
N PRO A 693 35.21 11.00 -11.49
CA PRO A 693 34.98 10.79 -12.92
C PRO A 693 33.68 9.99 -13.14
N VAL A 694 32.59 10.66 -13.23
CA VAL A 694 31.24 10.09 -13.46
C VAL A 694 30.64 10.67 -14.73
N LEU A 695 29.90 9.86 -15.48
CA LEU A 695 29.10 10.28 -16.62
C LEU A 695 27.64 10.39 -16.22
N LEU A 696 27.09 11.62 -16.19
CA LEU A 696 25.69 11.84 -15.89
C LEU A 696 24.87 11.69 -17.17
N ASN A 697 23.97 10.72 -17.20
CA ASN A 697 23.06 10.48 -18.30
C ASN A 697 21.67 10.13 -17.80
N GLY A 698 20.68 10.97 -18.06
CA GLY A 698 19.33 10.82 -17.58
C GLY A 698 18.71 12.12 -17.09
N MET A 699 18.33 12.18 -15.82
CA MET A 699 17.78 13.38 -15.19
C MET A 699 18.69 13.80 -14.03
N PHE A 700 18.79 15.11 -13.84
CA PHE A 700 19.39 15.71 -12.65
C PHE A 700 18.29 16.32 -11.81
N LYS A 701 18.20 15.92 -10.52
CA LYS A 701 17.19 16.34 -9.56
C LYS A 701 17.85 17.02 -8.38
N GLY A 702 17.19 18.03 -7.84
CA GLY A 702 17.58 18.66 -6.58
C GLY A 702 16.48 19.52 -5.98
N PHE A 703 16.76 20.00 -4.78
CA PHE A 703 15.90 20.92 -4.06
C PHE A 703 16.70 22.16 -3.69
N ILE A 704 16.10 23.34 -3.83
CA ILE A 704 16.67 24.62 -3.42
C ILE A 704 15.90 25.08 -2.19
N ASP A 705 16.59 25.31 -1.08
CA ASP A 705 15.95 25.66 0.20
C ASP A 705 15.05 26.88 0.08
N LEU A 706 15.52 27.93 -0.62
CA LEU A 706 14.75 29.15 -0.85
C LEU A 706 15.09 29.77 -2.21
N THR A 707 14.09 30.06 -2.99
CA THR A 707 14.20 30.91 -4.19
C THR A 707 13.33 32.17 -3.97
N PHE A 708 13.85 33.35 -4.25
CA PHE A 708 13.12 34.59 -4.04
C PHE A 708 13.38 35.60 -5.14
N GLU A 709 12.45 36.54 -5.28
CA GLU A 709 12.60 37.73 -6.14
C GLU A 709 12.85 38.94 -5.29
N HIS A 710 13.78 39.79 -5.72
CA HIS A 710 14.03 41.11 -5.16
C HIS A 710 14.50 42.05 -6.26
N ASP A 711 13.83 43.21 -6.38
CA ASP A 711 14.11 44.25 -7.37
C ASP A 711 14.19 43.75 -8.83
N GLY A 712 13.30 42.83 -9.22
CA GLY A 712 13.22 42.28 -10.57
C GLY A 712 14.27 41.21 -10.86
N ARG A 713 15.04 40.78 -9.87
CA ARG A 713 16.03 39.69 -9.97
C ARG A 713 15.67 38.53 -9.09
N TYR A 714 16.00 37.35 -9.57
CA TYR A 714 15.77 36.08 -8.89
C TYR A 714 17.04 35.53 -8.27
N TYR A 715 16.93 35.07 -7.03
CA TYR A 715 18.03 34.57 -6.23
C TYR A 715 17.75 33.13 -5.80
N VAL A 716 18.81 32.38 -5.58
CA VAL A 716 18.77 31.08 -4.89
C VAL A 716 19.45 31.24 -3.54
N ALA A 717 18.88 30.70 -2.49
CA ALA A 717 19.51 30.65 -1.18
C ALA A 717 19.53 29.22 -0.64
N ASP A 718 20.58 28.89 0.07
CA ASP A 718 20.82 27.61 0.66
C ASP A 718 21.32 27.76 2.09
N TYR A 719 20.81 26.93 3.00
CA TYR A 719 21.10 27.00 4.42
C TYR A 719 22.21 26.03 4.79
N LYS A 720 23.19 26.45 5.56
CA LYS A 720 24.31 25.62 6.00
C LYS A 720 24.44 25.65 7.52
N SER A 721 24.41 24.49 8.14
CA SER A 721 24.55 24.33 9.57
C SER A 721 26.00 24.17 10.03
N ASN A 722 26.96 24.23 9.12
CA ASN A 722 28.39 24.06 9.36
C ASN A 722 28.90 24.87 10.56
N TRP A 723 29.67 24.21 11.42
CA TRP A 723 30.32 24.82 12.54
C TRP A 723 31.72 25.28 12.15
N LEU A 724 31.97 26.58 12.09
CA LEU A 724 33.27 27.18 11.72
C LEU A 724 34.10 27.54 12.95
N GLY A 725 33.49 27.61 14.14
CA GLY A 725 34.17 27.93 15.38
C GLY A 725 33.27 28.23 16.55
N PRO A 726 33.86 28.48 17.76
CA PRO A 726 33.10 28.52 19.00
C PRO A 726 32.24 29.78 19.21
N ASP A 727 32.43 30.82 18.37
CA ASP A 727 31.74 32.11 18.46
C ASP A 727 31.60 32.80 17.10
N ASP A 728 30.92 33.93 17.06
CA ASP A 728 30.63 34.71 15.87
C ASP A 728 31.90 35.22 15.12
N SER A 729 33.06 35.35 15.78
CA SER A 729 34.31 35.82 15.16
C SER A 729 34.88 34.80 14.15
N ALA A 730 34.49 33.52 14.24
CA ALA A 730 34.90 32.48 13.35
C ALA A 730 34.19 32.52 11.98
N TYR A 731 33.04 33.23 11.87
CA TYR A 731 32.26 33.31 10.63
C TYR A 731 32.67 34.50 9.76
N THR A 732 33.96 34.54 9.39
CA THR A 732 34.50 35.53 8.44
C THR A 732 34.19 35.11 7.00
N GLN A 733 34.26 36.05 6.05
CA GLN A 733 34.09 35.75 4.62
C GLN A 733 35.08 34.69 4.15
N ASP A 734 36.36 34.78 4.57
CA ASP A 734 37.39 33.84 4.22
C ASP A 734 37.12 32.41 4.79
N ALA A 735 36.66 32.32 6.03
CA ALA A 735 36.33 31.02 6.63
C ALA A 735 35.10 30.36 5.94
N MET A 736 34.08 31.15 5.59
CA MET A 736 32.93 30.65 4.83
C MET A 736 33.35 30.24 3.41
N GLU A 737 34.20 31.04 2.72
CA GLU A 737 34.76 30.68 1.41
C GLU A 737 35.57 29.39 1.46
N GLN A 738 36.41 29.23 2.48
CA GLN A 738 37.15 27.99 2.69
C GLN A 738 36.22 26.79 2.87
N SER A 739 35.18 26.93 3.71
CA SER A 739 34.19 25.88 3.89
C SER A 739 33.45 25.53 2.58
N ILE A 740 33.12 26.52 1.74
CA ILE A 740 32.50 26.30 0.42
C ILE A 740 33.43 25.48 -0.48
N LEU A 741 34.72 25.78 -0.48
CA LEU A 741 35.72 25.06 -1.29
C LEU A 741 35.95 23.63 -0.79
N GLU A 742 36.06 23.45 0.52
CA GLU A 742 36.26 22.15 1.15
C GLU A 742 35.06 21.19 0.90
N HIS A 743 33.85 21.70 0.98
CA HIS A 743 32.65 20.91 0.79
C HIS A 743 32.12 20.92 -0.65
N ARG A 744 32.81 21.61 -1.56
CA ARG A 744 32.44 21.78 -2.97
C ARG A 744 31.03 22.39 -3.17
N TYR A 745 30.59 23.25 -2.27
CA TYR A 745 29.32 23.99 -2.41
C TYR A 745 29.32 24.92 -3.63
N ASP A 746 30.49 25.19 -4.20
CA ASP A 746 30.65 25.85 -5.48
C ASP A 746 29.97 25.10 -6.65
N LEU A 747 30.00 23.78 -6.65
CA LEU A 747 29.27 22.96 -7.61
C LEU A 747 27.74 23.06 -7.36
N GLN A 748 27.33 23.10 -6.10
CA GLN A 748 25.92 23.16 -5.73
C GLN A 748 25.27 24.47 -6.20
N TYR A 749 25.85 25.63 -5.87
CA TYR A 749 25.19 26.90 -6.25
C TYR A 749 25.18 27.15 -7.76
N VAL A 750 26.19 26.66 -8.51
CA VAL A 750 26.16 26.83 -9.97
C VAL A 750 25.08 25.95 -10.61
N LEU A 751 24.83 24.74 -10.06
CA LEU A 751 23.74 23.88 -10.53
C LEU A 751 22.36 24.43 -10.17
N TYR A 752 22.24 25.06 -9.00
CA TYR A 752 21.00 25.75 -8.61
C TYR A 752 20.73 26.96 -9.51
N LEU A 753 21.75 27.74 -9.80
CA LEU A 753 21.64 28.85 -10.75
C LEU A 753 21.38 28.38 -12.19
N LEU A 754 21.91 27.23 -12.59
CA LEU A 754 21.55 26.61 -13.87
C LEU A 754 20.07 26.19 -13.91
N ALA A 755 19.55 25.60 -12.83
CA ALA A 755 18.15 25.26 -12.71
C ALA A 755 17.26 26.49 -12.80
N LEU A 756 17.61 27.54 -12.04
CA LEU A 756 16.92 28.85 -12.08
C LEU A 756 16.99 29.49 -13.48
N HIS A 757 18.18 29.49 -14.11
CA HIS A 757 18.38 29.98 -15.48
C HIS A 757 17.44 29.30 -16.49
N ARG A 758 17.37 27.99 -16.47
CA ARG A 758 16.50 27.20 -17.36
C ARG A 758 15.03 27.49 -17.10
N GLN A 759 14.63 27.60 -15.84
CA GLN A 759 13.25 27.93 -15.46
C GLN A 759 12.85 29.31 -15.92
N LEU A 760 13.67 30.33 -15.65
CA LEU A 760 13.39 31.70 -16.06
C LEU A 760 13.39 31.83 -17.61
N LYS A 761 14.33 31.20 -18.29
CA LYS A 761 14.39 31.16 -19.77
C LYS A 761 13.15 30.52 -20.40
N ALA A 762 12.52 29.57 -19.72
CA ALA A 762 11.29 28.94 -20.19
C ALA A 762 10.02 29.76 -19.90
N ARG A 763 10.07 30.67 -18.90
CA ARG A 763 8.88 31.38 -18.40
C ARG A 763 8.85 32.88 -18.75
N LEU A 764 10.04 33.49 -18.87
CA LEU A 764 10.13 34.93 -19.20
C LEU A 764 10.41 35.12 -20.70
N PRO A 765 9.55 35.79 -21.45
CA PRO A 765 9.73 36.01 -22.90
C PRO A 765 10.99 36.80 -23.26
N ASP A 766 11.39 37.77 -22.40
CA ASP A 766 12.53 38.65 -22.56
C ASP A 766 13.67 38.32 -21.60
N TYR A 767 13.80 37.02 -21.26
CA TYR A 767 14.81 36.57 -20.34
C TYR A 767 16.24 36.94 -20.75
N ASP A 768 16.94 37.57 -19.84
CA ASP A 768 18.37 37.82 -19.92
C ASP A 768 19.02 37.52 -18.57
N TYR A 769 20.15 36.78 -18.57
CA TYR A 769 20.82 36.35 -17.32
C TYR A 769 21.25 37.54 -16.47
N ASP A 770 21.88 38.55 -17.10
CA ASP A 770 22.43 39.72 -16.38
C ASP A 770 21.38 40.65 -15.81
N ARG A 771 20.15 40.60 -16.35
CA ARG A 771 19.02 41.36 -15.84
C ARG A 771 18.23 40.64 -14.77
N HIS A 772 18.04 39.35 -14.94
CA HIS A 772 17.02 38.61 -14.15
C HIS A 772 17.62 37.66 -13.10
N VAL A 773 18.90 37.25 -13.22
CA VAL A 773 19.53 36.43 -12.18
C VAL A 773 20.33 37.32 -11.24
N GLY A 774 19.95 37.26 -9.96
CA GLY A 774 20.61 38.04 -8.92
C GLY A 774 21.86 37.36 -8.38
N GLY A 775 21.84 36.04 -8.18
CA GLY A 775 22.97 35.27 -7.65
C GLY A 775 22.56 34.19 -6.67
N ALA A 776 23.55 33.69 -5.94
CA ALA A 776 23.38 32.67 -4.91
C ALA A 776 23.81 33.19 -3.53
N LEU A 777 23.02 32.90 -2.53
CA LEU A 777 23.22 33.26 -1.14
C LEU A 777 23.35 32.01 -0.27
N TYR A 778 24.49 31.84 0.38
CA TYR A 778 24.71 30.76 1.35
C TYR A 778 24.64 31.32 2.76
N LEU A 779 23.73 30.79 3.57
CA LEU A 779 23.49 31.22 4.94
C LEU A 779 24.06 30.19 5.92
N PHE A 780 25.21 30.53 6.53
CA PHE A 780 25.78 29.77 7.63
C PHE A 780 25.04 30.08 8.92
N LEU A 781 24.05 29.27 9.23
CA LEU A 781 23.01 29.49 10.23
C LEU A 781 23.52 29.80 11.63
N ARG A 782 24.73 29.34 11.97
CA ARG A 782 25.34 29.63 13.29
C ARG A 782 26.02 31.00 13.35
N GLY A 783 26.35 31.58 12.18
CA GLY A 783 27.05 32.88 12.08
C GLY A 783 26.15 34.10 11.90
N THR A 784 24.86 33.97 12.12
CA THR A 784 23.88 35.05 11.84
C THR A 784 24.10 36.36 12.63
N ARG A 785 24.82 36.29 13.75
CA ARG A 785 25.16 37.48 14.58
C ARG A 785 26.59 37.98 14.35
N SER A 786 27.36 37.36 13.46
CA SER A 786 28.70 37.80 13.10
C SER A 786 28.68 39.11 12.27
N ALA A 787 29.83 39.73 12.07
CA ALA A 787 29.95 40.89 11.19
C ALA A 787 29.59 40.58 9.73
N SER A 788 29.74 39.33 9.29
CA SER A 788 29.35 38.86 7.97
C SER A 788 27.86 38.46 7.91
N GLN A 789 27.14 38.45 9.05
CA GLN A 789 25.76 37.95 9.18
C GLN A 789 25.61 36.46 8.80
N GLY A 790 26.73 35.70 8.77
CA GLY A 790 26.76 34.34 8.28
C GLY A 790 26.40 34.20 6.81
N ALA A 791 26.43 35.28 6.06
CA ALA A 791 25.98 35.32 4.68
C ALA A 791 27.18 35.39 3.72
N TYR A 792 27.23 34.41 2.83
CA TYR A 792 28.16 34.39 1.70
C TYR A 792 27.34 34.60 0.42
N PHE A 793 27.62 35.65 -0.31
CA PHE A 793 26.94 35.98 -1.56
C PHE A 793 27.89 35.84 -2.75
N THR A 794 27.42 35.26 -3.84
CA THR A 794 28.18 35.14 -5.09
C THR A 794 27.25 35.21 -6.30
N ARG A 795 27.77 35.79 -7.38
CA ARG A 795 27.08 35.84 -8.67
C ARG A 795 28.04 35.35 -9.75
N PRO A 796 28.00 34.06 -10.10
CA PRO A 796 28.79 33.50 -11.18
C PRO A 796 28.51 34.20 -12.52
N PRO A 797 29.53 34.29 -13.41
CA PRO A 797 29.34 34.95 -14.71
C PRO A 797 28.40 34.17 -15.63
N ARG A 798 27.73 34.86 -16.52
CA ARG A 798 26.82 34.30 -17.55
C ARG A 798 27.47 33.18 -18.34
N ASP A 799 28.75 33.37 -18.75
CA ASP A 799 29.49 32.40 -19.55
C ASP A 799 29.59 31.03 -18.88
N LEU A 800 29.72 30.99 -17.54
CA LEU A 800 29.73 29.74 -16.79
C LEU A 800 28.38 29.03 -16.90
N ILE A 801 27.28 29.72 -16.63
CA ILE A 801 25.95 29.11 -16.60
C ILE A 801 25.49 28.67 -18.00
N GLU A 802 25.74 29.49 -19.02
CA GLU A 802 25.47 29.10 -20.42
C GLU A 802 26.37 27.96 -20.89
N GLY A 803 27.65 27.94 -20.46
CA GLY A 803 28.56 26.82 -20.71
C GLY A 803 28.06 25.51 -20.08
N LEU A 804 27.59 25.57 -18.85
CA LEU A 804 26.97 24.41 -18.19
C LEU A 804 25.68 23.99 -18.90
N ASP A 805 24.83 24.96 -19.34
CA ASP A 805 23.59 24.65 -20.07
C ASP A 805 23.91 23.88 -21.38
N LEU A 806 24.95 24.25 -22.10
CA LEU A 806 25.43 23.52 -23.28
C LEU A 806 25.96 22.13 -22.93
N LEU A 807 26.76 22.02 -21.87
CA LEU A 807 27.31 20.75 -21.41
C LEU A 807 26.21 19.75 -21.06
N PHE A 808 25.18 20.19 -20.32
CA PHE A 808 24.03 19.37 -19.95
C PHE A 808 23.13 18.98 -21.15
N GLN A 809 23.18 19.75 -22.24
CA GLN A 809 22.55 19.41 -23.52
C GLN A 809 23.39 18.43 -24.37
N GLY A 810 24.55 17.99 -23.88
CA GLY A 810 25.48 17.14 -24.63
C GLY A 810 26.20 17.85 -25.77
N LYS A 811 26.25 19.16 -25.74
CA LYS A 811 26.92 20.00 -26.76
C LYS A 811 28.36 20.30 -26.32
N THR A 812 29.26 20.44 -27.30
CA THR A 812 30.65 20.87 -27.07
C THR A 812 30.69 22.35 -26.70
N LEU A 813 31.54 22.69 -25.74
CA LEU A 813 31.81 24.08 -25.39
C LEU A 813 32.46 24.81 -26.57
N PRO A 814 32.09 26.05 -26.89
CA PRO A 814 32.77 26.83 -27.90
C PRO A 814 34.23 27.03 -27.45
N PRO A 815 35.22 27.01 -28.38
CA PRO A 815 36.62 27.30 -28.06
C PRO A 815 36.70 28.70 -27.49
N LYS A 816 37.40 28.83 -26.35
CA LYS A 816 37.66 30.14 -25.76
C LYS A 816 38.46 30.98 -26.76
N VAL A 817 37.95 32.10 -27.20
CA VAL A 817 38.72 33.10 -27.94
C VAL A 817 39.69 33.74 -26.94
N GLU A 818 40.92 33.28 -26.89
CA GLU A 818 41.96 33.99 -26.17
C GLU A 818 42.10 35.39 -26.82
N PRO A 819 42.08 36.47 -26.03
CA PRO A 819 42.40 37.80 -26.57
C PRO A 819 43.79 37.71 -27.18
N ALA A 820 43.90 38.04 -28.44
CA ALA A 820 45.15 38.10 -29.15
C ALA A 820 46.04 39.13 -28.43
N TRP A 821 47.02 38.62 -27.67
CA TRP A 821 48.11 39.45 -27.16
C TRP A 821 48.86 39.99 -28.37
N GLU A 822 48.79 41.29 -28.61
CA GLU A 822 49.72 41.91 -29.52
C GLU A 822 51.15 41.59 -29.03
N GLN A 823 51.82 40.79 -29.80
CA GLN A 823 53.27 40.60 -29.68
C GLN A 823 53.92 41.95 -29.97
N GLY A 824 54.15 42.71 -28.92
CA GLY A 824 55.03 43.89 -29.01
C GLY A 824 56.40 43.44 -29.50
N VAL A 825 56.71 43.84 -30.69
CA VAL A 825 58.05 43.74 -31.28
C VAL A 825 59.04 44.48 -30.40
N LEU A 826 59.90 43.76 -29.69
CA LEU A 826 61.13 44.23 -29.10
C LEU A 826 62.12 44.41 -30.24
N LEU A 827 62.38 45.70 -30.61
CA LEU A 827 63.58 46.13 -31.23
C LEU A 827 64.64 46.39 -30.18
#